data_3f3d09240b45ad4a80d7725c13cdd262
#
_entry.id   3f3d09240b45ad4a80d7725c13cdd262
#
_cell.length_a   1.000
_cell.length_b   1.000
_cell.length_c   1.000
_cell.angle_alpha   90.00
_cell.angle_beta   90.00
_cell.angle_gamma   90.00
#
_symmetry.space_group_name_H-M   'P 1'
#
loop_
_entity.id
_entity.type
_entity.pdbx_description
1 polymer ?
#
loop_
_entity_poly.entity_id
_entity_poly.type
_entity_poly.pdbx_seq_one_letter_code
_entity_poly.pdbx_strand_id
1 'polypeptide(L)'
;MKPIIAVIAISAVMTASASTDSVKVVKGQVSDYYIPVVAQQDVTGVVTDLQGRPLEGATVMWLHSPAHCNTDAQGRYSLVGTDGDVNLCVHFPGKEMTVISRKQGQQVVNITLADKSSGSMASPRRQAQSTRWYDPLNTKTSTYCNPLNISYNYEPWNNNTRQGGSFRSSADPMGLTYKGEYYLFSTNQGGFHYSSNLSDWDFCQASFQRYPTDDDQCAPAAWVVCDTLFYTGSTYEGLPIWYSTAPKSGRWLRAIERNTLPTWDPHVFLDDDGRLYEYYGSSNEYPIKGVEISREDFTPISKIHDLVLLRPERHGWERFGMNNDDEVTLKPFMEGAFMTKHGGKYYLQYGAPGTEFKVYADGVYVGDSPLGPFTYQRHNPMSYKPGGYVQGVGHGGTFADFRGNYWHVGTCMLSLKYKFERRVGLYPTAFDQNGVMYTMTAFGDYPCWNADHDIKDPADRFTGWMLLSYGKRCTVSSCDSTFSAASLTDENMRSYWSAASGSDDEWIVMDLAGQREVRALQLNFYDHKTVQQGRANDLYYQYRILASDDGEHWTLVVDKSGNDRDVPHDYIELREALNTRYLRLENVHMPSGGSFCLSELRVFGRAQGELPLSVTHFKVKRDKHDPRNASISWSEVNGAYGYNIYFGTAPDKLYHCITVNGDTCYDLRGLDVGTDYYFAIEALAETGRSPLSKAISVK
;
A
#
# COMPACT_ATOMS: atom_id res chain seq x y z
N MET A 1 -31.55 -10.94 0.51
CA MET A 1 -32.26 -9.64 0.42
C MET A 1 -32.61 -9.08 1.81
N LYS A 2 -31.71 -9.05 2.75
CA LYS A 2 -31.95 -8.47 4.10
C LYS A 2 -30.80 -7.68 4.74
N PRO A 3 -29.57 -7.61 4.25
CA PRO A 3 -28.54 -6.82 4.96
C PRO A 3 -28.39 -5.37 4.47
N ILE A 4 -28.75 -5.06 3.22
CA ILE A 4 -28.66 -3.66 2.72
C ILE A 4 -29.66 -2.73 3.42
N ILE A 5 -30.80 -3.26 3.89
CA ILE A 5 -31.83 -2.48 4.62
C ILE A 5 -31.39 -2.11 6.04
N ALA A 6 -30.47 -2.86 6.66
CA ALA A 6 -30.05 -2.58 8.04
C ALA A 6 -29.18 -1.32 8.17
N VAL A 7 -28.42 -0.95 7.15
CA VAL A 7 -27.59 0.28 7.16
C VAL A 7 -28.45 1.51 6.89
N ILE A 8 -29.48 1.38 6.03
CA ILE A 8 -30.47 2.46 5.80
C ILE A 8 -31.43 2.61 7.00
N ALA A 9 -31.73 1.49 7.70
CA ALA A 9 -32.56 1.55 8.90
C ALA A 9 -31.89 2.27 10.09
N ILE A 10 -30.56 2.29 10.16
CA ILE A 10 -29.85 3.02 11.24
C ILE A 10 -29.97 4.53 11.05
N SER A 11 -29.98 5.05 9.83
CA SER A 11 -30.22 6.47 9.60
C SER A 11 -31.69 6.91 9.77
N ALA A 12 -32.64 5.98 9.63
CA ALA A 12 -34.07 6.27 9.80
C ALA A 12 -34.58 6.13 11.24
N VAL A 13 -33.87 5.42 12.12
CA VAL A 13 -34.26 5.22 13.54
C VAL A 13 -33.75 6.36 14.44
N MET A 14 -32.87 7.25 13.93
CA MET A 14 -32.30 8.32 14.73
C MET A 14 -33.14 9.59 14.82
N THR A 15 -34.35 9.62 14.33
CA THR A 15 -35.25 10.81 14.39
C THR A 15 -36.30 10.78 15.49
N ALA A 16 -36.30 9.80 16.38
CA ALA A 16 -37.29 9.69 17.44
C ALA A 16 -36.66 9.55 18.83
N SER A 17 -36.84 10.59 19.64
CA SER A 17 -36.73 10.72 21.09
C SER A 17 -35.36 10.81 21.75
N ALA A 18 -35.16 11.95 22.40
CA ALA A 18 -34.15 12.17 23.41
C ALA A 18 -34.41 11.29 24.64
N SER A 19 -33.69 10.20 24.78
CA SER A 19 -33.51 9.51 26.04
C SER A 19 -32.07 9.02 26.16
N THR A 20 -31.50 9.19 27.35
CA THR A 20 -30.10 8.93 27.69
C THR A 20 -29.76 7.44 27.81
N ASP A 21 -30.36 6.59 27.00
CA ASP A 21 -30.07 5.15 27.04
C ASP A 21 -29.06 4.77 25.96
N SER A 22 -27.97 4.21 26.42
CA SER A 22 -26.88 3.66 25.61
C SER A 22 -27.40 2.66 24.58
N VAL A 23 -27.21 2.95 23.32
CA VAL A 23 -27.45 2.01 22.21
C VAL A 23 -26.52 0.82 22.34
N LYS A 24 -27.06 -0.36 22.55
CA LYS A 24 -26.28 -1.60 22.49
C LYS A 24 -25.77 -1.82 21.06
N VAL A 25 -24.47 -1.78 20.90
CA VAL A 25 -23.80 -2.18 19.66
C VAL A 25 -24.02 -3.66 19.46
N VAL A 26 -24.65 -4.05 18.36
CA VAL A 26 -24.75 -5.45 17.95
C VAL A 26 -23.36 -5.87 17.44
N LYS A 27 -22.68 -6.73 18.19
CA LYS A 27 -21.41 -7.33 17.80
C LYS A 27 -21.57 -8.07 16.47
N GLY A 28 -20.73 -7.74 15.50
CA GLY A 28 -20.58 -8.52 14.27
C GLY A 28 -20.87 -7.79 12.96
N GLN A 29 -21.05 -6.47 12.96
CA GLN A 29 -21.12 -5.68 11.72
C GLN A 29 -19.97 -4.69 11.63
N VAL A 30 -19.52 -4.52 10.43
CA VAL A 30 -18.44 -3.63 9.98
C VAL A 30 -18.32 -2.40 10.86
N SER A 31 -17.14 -2.27 11.44
CA SER A 31 -16.64 -1.10 12.14
C SER A 31 -17.08 -0.85 13.58
N ASP A 32 -16.08 -0.73 14.42
CA ASP A 32 -16.12 -0.16 15.77
C ASP A 32 -16.44 1.35 15.79
N TYR A 33 -17.34 1.82 14.93
CA TYR A 33 -17.69 3.24 14.88
C TYR A 33 -18.92 3.51 15.75
N TYR A 34 -18.65 3.95 16.97
CA TYR A 34 -19.64 4.58 17.82
C TYR A 34 -19.87 6.01 17.36
N ILE A 35 -21.06 6.33 16.89
CA ILE A 35 -21.50 7.72 16.65
C ILE A 35 -22.45 8.09 17.77
N PRO A 36 -22.04 8.94 18.72
CA PRO A 36 -22.98 9.49 19.69
C PRO A 36 -24.04 10.33 18.96
N VAL A 37 -25.30 10.19 19.32
CA VAL A 37 -26.38 11.08 18.88
C VAL A 37 -26.17 12.41 19.61
N VAL A 38 -25.62 13.40 18.92
CA VAL A 38 -25.41 14.75 19.40
C VAL A 38 -26.39 15.68 18.67
N ALA A 39 -26.90 16.70 19.36
CA ALA A 39 -27.80 17.65 18.77
C ALA A 39 -27.20 18.31 17.51
N GLN A 40 -27.93 18.27 16.39
CA GLN A 40 -27.51 18.90 15.15
C GLN A 40 -27.54 20.42 15.28
N GLN A 41 -26.47 21.07 14.83
CA GLN A 41 -26.38 22.52 14.74
C GLN A 41 -25.88 22.91 13.35
N ASP A 42 -26.59 23.80 12.68
CA ASP A 42 -26.13 24.33 11.40
C ASP A 42 -25.01 25.36 11.63
N VAL A 43 -23.92 25.18 10.89
CA VAL A 43 -22.83 26.15 10.81
C VAL A 43 -22.88 26.82 9.44
N THR A 44 -22.94 28.13 9.44
CA THR A 44 -23.06 28.93 8.23
C THR A 44 -21.86 29.87 8.08
N GLY A 45 -21.66 30.41 6.90
CA GLY A 45 -20.62 31.40 6.66
C GLY A 45 -20.46 31.73 5.20
N VAL A 46 -19.40 32.47 4.91
CA VAL A 46 -19.03 32.86 3.55
C VAL A 46 -17.59 32.45 3.30
N VAL A 47 -17.33 31.87 2.14
CA VAL A 47 -15.99 31.58 1.65
C VAL A 47 -15.59 32.61 0.60
N THR A 48 -14.44 33.25 0.83
CA THR A 48 -13.90 34.30 -0.06
C THR A 48 -12.44 34.04 -0.39
N ASP A 49 -11.94 34.70 -1.40
CA ASP A 49 -10.48 34.81 -1.62
C ASP A 49 -9.87 35.97 -0.78
N LEU A 50 -8.55 36.14 -0.87
CA LEU A 50 -7.81 37.21 -0.18
C LEU A 50 -8.24 38.63 -0.60
N GLN A 51 -8.87 38.78 -1.73
CA GLN A 51 -9.45 40.06 -2.21
C GLN A 51 -10.90 40.27 -1.78
N GLY A 52 -11.45 39.34 -0.98
CA GLY A 52 -12.82 39.38 -0.49
C GLY A 52 -13.87 38.97 -1.55
N ARG A 53 -13.49 38.43 -2.69
CA ARG A 53 -14.41 37.94 -3.72
C ARG A 53 -15.01 36.60 -3.29
N PRO A 54 -16.33 36.42 -3.39
CA PRO A 54 -16.95 35.15 -3.03
C PRO A 54 -16.49 34.02 -3.96
N LEU A 55 -16.32 32.83 -3.39
CA LEU A 55 -15.94 31.63 -4.12
C LEU A 55 -17.14 30.71 -4.25
N GLU A 56 -17.77 30.69 -5.42
CA GLU A 56 -18.87 29.77 -5.75
C GLU A 56 -18.37 28.37 -5.99
N GLY A 57 -19.02 27.35 -5.39
CA GLY A 57 -18.63 25.93 -5.55
C GLY A 57 -17.47 25.49 -4.66
N ALA A 58 -17.04 26.32 -3.69
CA ALA A 58 -16.10 25.89 -2.69
C ALA A 58 -16.73 24.80 -1.81
N THR A 59 -16.03 23.70 -1.61
CA THR A 59 -16.51 22.62 -0.75
C THR A 59 -16.13 22.90 0.70
N VAL A 60 -17.11 22.88 1.59
CA VAL A 60 -16.94 23.05 3.04
C VAL A 60 -17.40 21.76 3.72
N MET A 61 -16.56 21.19 4.57
CA MET A 61 -16.82 19.91 5.23
C MET A 61 -16.24 19.87 6.65
N TRP A 62 -16.75 18.98 7.48
CA TRP A 62 -16.12 18.67 8.76
C TRP A 62 -14.93 17.72 8.56
N LEU A 63 -13.82 17.97 9.23
CA LEU A 63 -12.59 17.19 9.06
C LEU A 63 -12.77 15.69 9.35
N HIS A 64 -13.74 15.32 10.18
CA HIS A 64 -13.98 13.93 10.60
C HIS A 64 -15.46 13.53 10.49
N SER A 65 -16.21 14.16 9.56
CA SER A 65 -17.62 13.87 9.33
C SER A 65 -17.92 13.80 7.83
N PRO A 66 -18.85 12.96 7.38
CA PRO A 66 -19.26 12.91 5.98
C PRO A 66 -20.07 14.12 5.54
N ALA A 67 -20.50 14.98 6.48
CA ALA A 67 -21.30 16.15 6.17
C ALA A 67 -20.48 17.20 5.43
N HIS A 68 -20.94 17.60 4.26
CA HIS A 68 -20.33 18.63 3.43
C HIS A 68 -21.41 19.44 2.70
N CYS A 69 -21.02 20.60 2.19
CA CYS A 69 -21.83 21.41 1.30
C CYS A 69 -20.94 22.23 0.36
N ASN A 70 -21.51 22.70 -0.73
CA ASN A 70 -20.85 23.64 -1.64
C ASN A 70 -21.38 25.04 -1.44
N THR A 71 -20.54 26.05 -1.64
CA THR A 71 -20.92 27.44 -1.54
C THR A 71 -21.76 27.87 -2.75
N ASP A 72 -22.72 28.79 -2.51
CA ASP A 72 -23.53 29.45 -3.57
C ASP A 72 -22.74 30.56 -4.31
N ALA A 73 -23.39 31.22 -5.27
CA ALA A 73 -22.78 32.31 -6.06
C ALA A 73 -22.34 33.52 -5.23
N GLN A 74 -22.78 33.64 -3.99
CA GLN A 74 -22.33 34.63 -3.03
C GLN A 74 -21.30 34.08 -2.04
N GLY A 75 -20.78 32.87 -2.29
CA GLY A 75 -19.84 32.19 -1.45
C GLY A 75 -20.42 31.67 -0.12
N ARG A 76 -21.75 31.69 0.06
CA ARG A 76 -22.39 31.29 1.32
C ARG A 76 -22.56 29.79 1.40
N TYR A 77 -22.42 29.25 2.62
CA TYR A 77 -22.63 27.85 2.90
C TYR A 77 -23.47 27.64 4.18
N SER A 78 -24.13 26.50 4.26
CA SER A 78 -24.77 26.00 5.47
C SER A 78 -24.42 24.51 5.60
N LEU A 79 -23.71 24.15 6.66
CA LEU A 79 -23.22 22.82 6.91
C LEU A 79 -23.82 22.28 8.19
N VAL A 80 -24.49 21.13 8.08
CA VAL A 80 -25.06 20.43 9.24
C VAL A 80 -23.90 19.82 10.04
N GLY A 81 -23.90 20.03 11.36
CA GLY A 81 -22.85 19.52 12.24
C GLY A 81 -23.36 19.24 13.64
N THR A 82 -22.45 18.93 14.53
CA THR A 82 -22.71 18.69 15.95
C THR A 82 -21.81 19.59 16.80
N ASP A 83 -22.08 19.68 18.10
CA ASP A 83 -21.23 20.46 19.03
C ASP A 83 -19.79 19.91 19.10
N GLY A 84 -19.57 18.63 18.77
CA GLY A 84 -18.26 18.00 18.74
C GLY A 84 -17.47 18.29 17.45
N ASP A 85 -18.11 18.79 16.40
CA ASP A 85 -17.46 19.10 15.13
C ASP A 85 -16.79 20.47 15.21
N VAL A 86 -15.47 20.46 15.39
CA VAL A 86 -14.70 21.70 15.67
C VAL A 86 -13.79 22.11 14.50
N ASN A 87 -13.47 21.23 13.57
CA ASN A 87 -12.57 21.54 12.47
C ASN A 87 -13.29 21.47 11.12
N LEU A 88 -13.33 22.61 10.43
CA LEU A 88 -13.84 22.76 9.07
C LEU A 88 -12.66 22.63 8.09
N CYS A 89 -12.80 21.75 7.11
CA CYS A 89 -11.90 21.69 5.96
C CYS A 89 -12.59 22.36 4.77
N VAL A 90 -11.86 23.25 4.09
CA VAL A 90 -12.40 24.00 2.94
C VAL A 90 -11.48 23.86 1.75
N HIS A 91 -12.05 23.49 0.62
CA HIS A 91 -11.35 23.31 -0.64
C HIS A 91 -12.00 24.11 -1.77
N PHE A 92 -11.16 24.70 -2.62
CA PHE A 92 -11.55 25.33 -3.88
C PHE A 92 -10.42 25.16 -4.91
N PRO A 93 -10.72 24.84 -6.19
CA PRO A 93 -9.69 24.71 -7.23
C PRO A 93 -8.79 25.94 -7.34
N GLY A 94 -7.47 25.73 -7.29
CA GLY A 94 -6.48 26.81 -7.37
C GLY A 94 -6.23 27.58 -6.06
N LYS A 95 -6.92 27.24 -4.98
CA LYS A 95 -6.70 27.80 -3.64
C LYS A 95 -6.04 26.76 -2.72
N GLU A 96 -5.34 27.24 -1.68
CA GLU A 96 -4.83 26.37 -0.63
C GLU A 96 -6.01 25.77 0.15
N MET A 97 -5.99 24.46 0.33
CA MET A 97 -6.94 23.79 1.22
C MET A 97 -6.68 24.26 2.65
N THR A 98 -7.70 24.70 3.33
CA THR A 98 -7.58 25.31 4.65
C THR A 98 -8.40 24.55 5.67
N VAL A 99 -7.78 24.23 6.81
CA VAL A 99 -8.47 23.67 7.98
C VAL A 99 -8.63 24.78 9.01
N ILE A 100 -9.86 25.01 9.43
CA ILE A 100 -10.22 26.08 10.40
C ILE A 100 -10.89 25.45 11.61
N SER A 101 -10.32 25.71 12.79
CA SER A 101 -10.97 25.33 14.04
C SER A 101 -12.01 26.37 14.46
N ARG A 102 -13.24 25.94 14.65
CA ARG A 102 -14.29 26.76 15.25
C ARG A 102 -14.29 26.62 16.78
N LYS A 103 -14.76 27.64 17.46
CA LYS A 103 -15.05 27.52 18.90
C LYS A 103 -16.32 26.69 19.09
N GLN A 104 -16.38 25.90 20.14
CA GLN A 104 -17.58 25.16 20.50
C GLN A 104 -18.80 26.10 20.59
N GLY A 105 -19.91 25.75 19.93
CA GLY A 105 -21.11 26.57 19.84
C GLY A 105 -21.06 27.73 18.85
N GLN A 106 -19.98 27.96 18.13
CA GLN A 106 -19.88 29.00 17.10
C GLN A 106 -20.65 28.55 15.85
N GLN A 107 -21.71 29.30 15.49
CA GLN A 107 -22.59 28.98 14.35
C GLN A 107 -22.21 29.70 13.06
N VAL A 108 -21.43 30.77 13.11
CA VAL A 108 -20.99 31.51 11.93
C VAL A 108 -19.50 31.50 11.82
N VAL A 109 -18.99 30.95 10.70
CA VAL A 109 -17.55 30.85 10.40
C VAL A 109 -17.32 31.37 8.99
N ASN A 110 -16.77 32.57 8.85
CA ASN A 110 -16.33 33.10 7.55
C ASN A 110 -14.89 32.64 7.26
N ILE A 111 -14.63 32.28 6.01
CA ILE A 111 -13.41 31.61 5.59
C ILE A 111 -12.79 32.35 4.42
N THR A 112 -11.50 32.62 4.51
CA THR A 112 -10.74 33.22 3.39
C THR A 112 -9.68 32.24 2.93
N LEU A 113 -9.68 31.92 1.64
CA LEU A 113 -8.73 31.02 1.02
C LEU A 113 -7.63 31.81 0.31
N ALA A 114 -6.39 31.46 0.61
CA ALA A 114 -5.23 31.93 -0.14
C ALA A 114 -5.15 31.23 -1.50
N ASP A 115 -4.58 31.93 -2.51
CA ASP A 115 -4.17 31.26 -3.73
C ASP A 115 -3.14 30.18 -3.38
N LYS A 116 -3.22 29.02 -4.02
CA LYS A 116 -2.09 28.10 -3.97
C LYS A 116 -0.85 28.90 -4.33
N SER A 117 0.06 29.04 -3.38
CA SER A 117 1.30 29.72 -3.64
C SER A 117 1.93 29.01 -4.86
N SER A 118 2.11 29.76 -5.92
CA SER A 118 2.99 29.36 -7.00
C SER A 118 4.43 29.37 -6.41
N GLY A 119 4.76 28.30 -5.73
CA GLY A 119 5.98 28.11 -4.97
C GLY A 119 6.02 29.00 -3.71
N SER A 120 6.03 28.37 -2.54
CA SER A 120 6.76 28.87 -1.40
C SER A 120 7.99 29.60 -1.94
N MET A 121 8.37 30.75 -1.35
CA MET A 121 9.71 31.30 -1.56
C MET A 121 10.70 30.22 -1.09
N ALA A 122 10.92 29.22 -1.94
CA ALA A 122 11.99 28.27 -1.78
C ALA A 122 13.25 29.13 -1.59
N SER A 123 13.91 28.94 -0.50
CA SER A 123 15.34 29.28 -0.39
C SER A 123 15.96 29.00 -1.74
N PRO A 124 16.73 29.92 -2.33
CA PRO A 124 17.17 29.82 -3.73
C PRO A 124 17.57 28.36 -3.96
N ARG A 125 16.80 27.64 -4.82
CA ARG A 125 16.96 26.19 -5.05
C ARG A 125 18.45 26.01 -5.34
N ARG A 126 19.18 25.47 -4.38
CA ARG A 126 20.56 25.10 -4.64
C ARG A 126 20.49 24.10 -5.78
N GLN A 127 21.21 24.39 -6.84
CA GLN A 127 21.22 23.49 -7.99
C GLN A 127 21.85 22.18 -7.55
N ALA A 128 21.09 21.09 -7.62
CA ALA A 128 21.56 19.77 -7.26
C ALA A 128 22.80 19.42 -8.10
N GLN A 129 23.78 18.76 -7.47
CA GLN A 129 25.06 18.45 -8.09
C GLN A 129 25.11 17.00 -8.55
N SER A 130 25.58 16.80 -9.76
CA SER A 130 25.91 15.47 -10.26
C SER A 130 27.19 14.98 -9.59
N THR A 131 27.16 13.72 -9.16
CA THR A 131 28.34 13.03 -8.60
C THR A 131 28.68 11.80 -9.44
N ARG A 132 29.82 11.18 -9.17
CA ARG A 132 30.21 9.91 -9.80
C ARG A 132 29.13 8.83 -9.60
N TRP A 133 28.48 8.81 -8.45
CA TRP A 133 27.54 7.76 -8.04
C TRP A 133 26.09 8.09 -8.36
N TYR A 134 25.74 9.37 -8.52
CA TYR A 134 24.36 9.80 -8.73
C TYR A 134 24.31 11.03 -9.64
N ASP A 135 23.33 11.04 -10.54
CA ASP A 135 23.05 12.18 -11.42
C ASP A 135 21.59 12.59 -11.31
N PRO A 136 21.29 13.75 -10.75
CA PRO A 136 19.91 14.21 -10.57
C PRO A 136 19.13 14.41 -11.89
N LEU A 137 19.83 14.49 -13.03
CA LEU A 137 19.22 14.60 -14.36
C LEU A 137 18.93 13.26 -15.01
N ASN A 138 19.49 12.16 -14.48
CA ASN A 138 19.26 10.81 -14.98
C ASN A 138 19.13 9.84 -13.80
N THR A 139 17.92 9.72 -13.31
CA THR A 139 17.55 8.89 -12.14
C THR A 139 16.92 7.54 -12.51
N LYS A 140 17.01 7.14 -13.79
CA LYS A 140 16.50 5.84 -14.22
C LYS A 140 17.24 4.71 -13.52
N THR A 141 16.44 3.77 -13.00
CA THR A 141 16.92 2.59 -12.29
C THR A 141 16.75 1.33 -13.13
N SER A 142 17.59 0.35 -12.93
CA SER A 142 17.45 -1.01 -13.47
C SER A 142 16.86 -1.98 -12.46
N THR A 143 16.71 -1.52 -11.23
CA THR A 143 16.15 -2.26 -10.10
C THR A 143 15.06 -1.46 -9.41
N TYR A 144 14.28 -2.12 -8.56
CA TYR A 144 13.29 -1.51 -7.67
C TYR A 144 13.35 -2.16 -6.28
N CYS A 145 12.75 -1.51 -5.28
CA CYS A 145 12.62 -2.04 -3.93
C CYS A 145 11.23 -1.70 -3.37
N ASN A 146 10.62 -2.61 -2.61
CA ASN A 146 9.36 -2.36 -1.94
C ASN A 146 9.56 -1.75 -0.53
N PRO A 147 8.64 -0.88 -0.05
CA PRO A 147 7.46 -0.40 -0.77
C PRO A 147 7.85 0.37 -2.03
N LEU A 148 6.94 0.38 -3.02
CA LEU A 148 7.25 1.04 -4.30
C LEU A 148 7.62 2.52 -4.10
N ASN A 149 8.61 2.98 -4.88
CA ASN A 149 9.05 4.36 -4.95
C ASN A 149 8.08 5.22 -5.76
N ILE A 150 6.88 5.41 -5.19
CA ILE A 150 5.78 6.19 -5.76
C ILE A 150 5.31 7.26 -4.78
N SER A 151 4.57 8.24 -5.27
CA SER A 151 3.86 9.17 -4.40
C SER A 151 2.65 8.49 -3.77
N TYR A 152 2.51 8.60 -2.46
CA TYR A 152 1.34 8.11 -1.72
C TYR A 152 0.49 9.31 -1.31
N ASN A 153 -0.82 9.26 -1.61
CA ASN A 153 -1.71 10.32 -1.24
C ASN A 153 -1.83 10.40 0.29
N TYR A 154 -1.86 11.61 0.85
CA TYR A 154 -2.39 11.77 2.21
C TYR A 154 -3.88 11.47 2.16
N GLU A 155 -4.32 10.54 2.97
CA GLU A 155 -5.69 10.02 2.90
C GLU A 155 -6.69 11.15 2.88
N PRO A 156 -7.45 11.35 1.79
CA PRO A 156 -8.51 12.33 1.74
C PRO A 156 -9.68 11.85 2.60
N TRP A 157 -10.69 12.69 2.75
CA TRP A 157 -11.91 12.26 3.41
C TRP A 157 -12.51 11.06 2.66
N ASN A 158 -12.81 10.01 3.40
CA ASN A 158 -13.38 8.78 2.88
C ASN A 158 -14.72 8.54 3.57
N ASN A 159 -15.81 8.59 2.81
CA ASN A 159 -17.16 8.45 3.34
C ASN A 159 -17.43 7.07 3.98
N ASN A 160 -16.79 6.01 3.48
CA ASN A 160 -16.96 4.66 4.03
C ASN A 160 -16.28 4.50 5.38
N THR A 161 -15.07 5.00 5.51
CA THR A 161 -14.31 4.93 6.75
C THR A 161 -14.62 6.09 7.68
N ARG A 162 -15.22 7.18 7.17
CA ARG A 162 -15.45 8.44 7.87
C ARG A 162 -14.18 8.99 8.50
N GLN A 163 -13.07 8.77 7.83
CA GLN A 163 -11.76 9.18 8.27
C GLN A 163 -10.95 9.75 7.12
N GLY A 164 -10.16 10.72 7.41
CA GLY A 164 -9.18 11.30 6.52
C GLY A 164 -8.05 11.86 7.36
N GLY A 165 -7.00 12.34 6.77
CA GLY A 165 -6.02 12.99 7.58
C GLY A 165 -4.58 12.97 7.13
N SER A 166 -3.72 13.09 8.09
CA SER A 166 -2.29 13.30 7.92
C SER A 166 -1.52 11.97 7.94
N PHE A 167 -1.98 11.00 7.19
CA PHE A 167 -1.25 9.76 6.92
C PHE A 167 -1.35 9.40 5.45
N ARG A 168 -0.27 8.87 4.91
CA ARG A 168 -0.20 8.45 3.52
C ARG A 168 -0.73 7.05 3.35
N SER A 169 -1.54 6.83 2.31
CA SER A 169 -2.04 5.50 1.98
C SER A 169 -2.10 5.30 0.47
N SER A 170 -1.90 4.08 0.06
CA SER A 170 -2.22 3.54 -1.26
C SER A 170 -2.40 2.04 -1.08
N ALA A 171 -3.49 1.51 -1.64
CA ALA A 171 -3.86 0.12 -1.42
C ALA A 171 -4.73 -0.40 -2.56
N ASP A 172 -5.12 -1.68 -2.44
CA ASP A 172 -6.04 -2.33 -3.35
C ASP A 172 -5.61 -2.09 -4.81
N PRO A 173 -4.30 -2.32 -5.11
CA PRO A 173 -3.74 -1.91 -6.38
C PRO A 173 -4.11 -2.87 -7.49
N MET A 174 -4.32 -2.31 -8.67
CA MET A 174 -4.34 -3.08 -9.89
C MET A 174 -3.36 -2.52 -10.91
N GLY A 175 -2.67 -3.42 -11.60
CA GLY A 175 -1.74 -3.10 -12.67
C GLY A 175 -2.27 -3.57 -14.02
N LEU A 176 -1.96 -2.84 -15.08
CA LEU A 176 -2.22 -3.24 -16.45
C LEU A 176 -1.22 -2.64 -17.44
N THR A 177 -1.19 -3.18 -18.66
CA THR A 177 -0.41 -2.66 -19.79
C THR A 177 -1.33 -1.95 -20.78
N TYR A 178 -0.94 -0.75 -21.21
CA TYR A 178 -1.68 0.00 -22.21
C TYR A 178 -0.74 0.89 -23.03
N LYS A 179 -0.81 0.80 -24.36
CA LYS A 179 -0.05 1.62 -25.32
C LYS A 179 1.45 1.72 -25.03
N GLY A 180 2.08 0.60 -24.65
CA GLY A 180 3.52 0.51 -24.44
C GLY A 180 3.99 0.95 -23.07
N GLU A 181 3.08 1.20 -22.13
CA GLU A 181 3.40 1.58 -20.75
C GLU A 181 2.60 0.73 -19.74
N TYR A 182 3.09 0.69 -18.52
CA TYR A 182 2.43 0.09 -17.36
C TYR A 182 1.65 1.16 -16.61
N TYR A 183 0.47 0.81 -16.18
CA TYR A 183 -0.42 1.68 -15.37
C TYR A 183 -0.72 1.00 -14.05
N LEU A 184 -0.70 1.77 -12.99
CA LEU A 184 -1.01 1.33 -11.63
C LEU A 184 -2.08 2.25 -11.04
N PHE A 185 -3.24 1.67 -10.81
CA PHE A 185 -4.36 2.31 -10.11
C PHE A 185 -4.43 1.77 -8.69
N SER A 186 -4.78 2.62 -7.74
CA SER A 186 -4.97 2.22 -6.34
C SER A 186 -5.92 3.16 -5.61
N THR A 187 -6.42 2.70 -4.48
CA THR A 187 -7.43 3.37 -3.65
C THR A 187 -7.06 4.82 -3.37
N ASN A 188 -8.02 5.73 -3.61
CA ASN A 188 -8.00 7.15 -3.23
C ASN A 188 -6.78 7.95 -3.71
N GLN A 189 -6.14 7.56 -4.84
CA GLN A 189 -4.99 8.29 -5.35
C GLN A 189 -5.38 9.55 -6.15
N GLY A 190 -6.59 9.62 -6.66
CA GLY A 190 -7.04 10.72 -7.48
C GLY A 190 -6.40 10.81 -8.84
N GLY A 191 -5.95 9.69 -9.31
CA GLY A 191 -5.24 9.50 -10.55
C GLY A 191 -4.61 8.12 -10.58
N PHE A 192 -3.51 8.01 -11.29
CA PHE A 192 -2.80 6.75 -11.45
C PHE A 192 -1.31 7.01 -11.63
N HIS A 193 -0.52 5.98 -11.31
CA HIS A 193 0.89 5.97 -11.66
C HIS A 193 1.09 5.27 -13.00
N TYR A 194 2.13 5.66 -13.74
CA TYR A 194 2.53 5.00 -14.97
C TYR A 194 4.05 4.89 -15.05
N SER A 195 4.52 3.86 -15.75
CA SER A 195 5.94 3.54 -15.88
C SER A 195 6.22 2.87 -17.22
N SER A 196 7.45 2.99 -17.71
CA SER A 196 7.93 2.22 -18.86
C SER A 196 8.66 0.94 -18.48
N ASN A 197 9.06 0.77 -17.18
CA ASN A 197 9.96 -0.31 -16.73
C ASN A 197 9.58 -0.93 -15.38
N LEU A 198 8.47 -0.51 -14.76
CA LEU A 198 8.00 -0.95 -13.44
C LEU A 198 8.88 -0.54 -12.24
N SER A 199 9.85 0.35 -12.42
CA SER A 199 10.66 0.91 -11.33
C SER A 199 10.58 2.43 -11.25
N ASP A 200 10.61 3.10 -12.38
CA ASP A 200 10.52 4.56 -12.46
C ASP A 200 9.08 4.96 -12.75
N TRP A 201 8.39 5.50 -11.74
CA TRP A 201 6.98 5.81 -11.80
C TRP A 201 6.73 7.31 -11.80
N ASP A 202 5.85 7.76 -12.69
CA ASP A 202 5.28 9.09 -12.68
C ASP A 202 3.82 9.04 -12.28
N PHE A 203 3.29 10.15 -11.74
CA PHE A 203 1.89 10.27 -11.35
C PHE A 203 1.14 11.18 -12.33
N CYS A 204 -0.04 10.74 -12.76
CA CYS A 204 -0.98 11.53 -13.52
C CYS A 204 -2.27 11.73 -12.73
N GLN A 205 -2.56 12.98 -12.37
CA GLN A 205 -3.87 13.31 -11.78
C GLN A 205 -4.95 13.19 -12.84
N ALA A 206 -6.08 12.53 -12.51
CA ALA A 206 -7.16 12.28 -13.43
C ALA A 206 -8.38 13.12 -13.10
N SER A 207 -9.18 13.45 -14.14
CA SER A 207 -10.38 14.27 -14.00
C SER A 207 -11.57 13.53 -13.38
N PHE A 208 -11.45 12.22 -13.10
CA PHE A 208 -12.47 11.49 -12.36
C PHE A 208 -12.34 11.68 -10.85
N GLN A 209 -11.24 12.22 -10.40
CA GLN A 209 -11.13 12.59 -9.00
C GLN A 209 -11.97 13.79 -8.67
N ARG A 210 -12.89 13.61 -7.79
CA ARG A 210 -13.56 14.67 -7.08
C ARG A 210 -12.95 14.78 -5.69
N TYR A 211 -12.15 15.70 -5.44
CA TYR A 211 -11.51 15.95 -4.16
C TYR A 211 -12.20 17.12 -3.47
N PRO A 212 -12.33 17.12 -2.16
CA PRO A 212 -11.93 16.14 -1.15
C PRO A 212 -13.10 15.27 -0.66
N THR A 213 -14.25 15.31 -1.28
CA THR A 213 -15.51 14.87 -0.68
C THR A 213 -16.20 13.72 -1.36
N ASP A 214 -15.59 13.20 -2.41
CA ASP A 214 -16.32 12.20 -3.15
C ASP A 214 -16.17 10.82 -2.64
N ASP A 215 -17.23 10.12 -3.00
CA ASP A 215 -17.29 8.69 -2.82
C ASP A 215 -15.98 8.06 -3.18
N ASP A 216 -15.65 7.14 -2.36
CA ASP A 216 -14.46 6.37 -2.35
C ASP A 216 -14.14 5.79 -3.72
N GLN A 217 -13.08 6.23 -4.30
CA GLN A 217 -12.48 5.50 -5.39
C GLN A 217 -11.58 4.40 -4.80
N CYS A 218 -12.19 3.64 -3.90
CA CYS A 218 -11.55 2.48 -3.29
C CYS A 218 -11.54 1.32 -4.26
N ALA A 219 -10.53 0.47 -4.15
CA ALA A 219 -10.39 -0.76 -4.91
C ALA A 219 -10.74 -0.57 -6.39
N PRO A 220 -9.92 0.19 -7.13
CA PRO A 220 -10.21 0.56 -8.51
C PRO A 220 -10.23 -0.66 -9.44
N ALA A 221 -11.14 -0.63 -10.41
CA ALA A 221 -11.11 -1.50 -11.57
C ALA A 221 -10.74 -0.69 -12.81
N ALA A 222 -9.77 -1.16 -13.59
CA ALA A 222 -9.47 -0.60 -14.90
C ALA A 222 -9.28 -1.73 -15.92
N TRP A 223 -9.78 -1.53 -17.12
CA TRP A 223 -9.70 -2.53 -18.19
C TRP A 223 -9.61 -1.87 -19.55
N VAL A 224 -9.13 -2.63 -20.53
CA VAL A 224 -8.94 -2.15 -21.89
C VAL A 224 -9.88 -2.89 -22.84
N VAL A 225 -10.65 -2.13 -23.62
CA VAL A 225 -11.40 -2.68 -24.74
C VAL A 225 -10.96 -1.95 -26.02
N CYS A 226 -10.39 -2.67 -26.97
CA CYS A 226 -9.79 -2.10 -28.19
C CYS A 226 -8.71 -1.06 -27.83
N ASP A 227 -8.93 0.21 -28.19
CA ASP A 227 -8.00 1.33 -27.95
C ASP A 227 -8.44 2.23 -26.77
N THR A 228 -9.34 1.76 -25.94
CA THR A 228 -9.94 2.55 -24.86
C THR A 228 -9.68 1.92 -23.51
N LEU A 229 -9.15 2.71 -22.61
CA LEU A 229 -8.97 2.37 -21.20
C LEU A 229 -10.18 2.87 -20.42
N PHE A 230 -10.82 1.97 -19.68
CA PHE A 230 -11.95 2.23 -18.79
C PHE A 230 -11.52 2.19 -17.33
N TYR A 231 -12.28 2.85 -16.48
CA TYR A 231 -12.03 2.95 -15.04
C TYR A 231 -13.33 3.08 -14.24
N THR A 232 -13.39 2.42 -13.10
CA THR A 232 -14.39 2.59 -12.04
C THR A 232 -13.78 2.23 -10.68
N GLY A 233 -14.57 2.24 -9.62
CA GLY A 233 -14.15 1.81 -8.28
C GLY A 233 -15.32 1.31 -7.44
N SER A 234 -15.06 1.01 -6.18
CA SER A 234 -16.07 0.55 -5.22
C SER A 234 -17.02 1.64 -4.79
N THR A 235 -18.30 1.32 -4.64
CA THR A 235 -19.29 2.26 -4.12
C THR A 235 -20.60 1.59 -3.71
N TYR A 236 -21.31 2.16 -2.74
CA TYR A 236 -22.67 1.79 -2.39
C TYR A 236 -23.71 2.34 -3.36
N GLU A 237 -23.41 3.46 -4.03
CA GLU A 237 -24.36 4.17 -4.86
C GLU A 237 -24.19 3.95 -6.37
N GLY A 238 -23.13 3.27 -6.78
CA GLY A 238 -22.71 3.09 -8.17
C GLY A 238 -21.94 4.32 -8.67
N LEU A 239 -20.63 4.18 -8.85
CA LEU A 239 -19.79 5.20 -9.48
C LEU A 239 -20.03 5.24 -10.99
N PRO A 240 -19.72 6.35 -11.65
CA PRO A 240 -19.60 6.37 -13.09
C PRO A 240 -18.56 5.37 -13.59
N ILE A 241 -18.68 4.99 -14.85
CA ILE A 241 -17.60 4.36 -15.59
C ILE A 241 -16.98 5.43 -16.47
N TRP A 242 -15.70 5.71 -16.24
CA TRP A 242 -14.94 6.66 -17.04
C TRP A 242 -14.14 5.94 -18.12
N TYR A 243 -13.79 6.66 -19.16
CA TYR A 243 -12.91 6.17 -20.22
C TYR A 243 -11.96 7.23 -20.74
N SER A 244 -10.84 6.78 -21.28
CA SER A 244 -9.88 7.63 -22.00
C SER A 244 -9.11 6.82 -23.04
N THR A 245 -8.85 7.43 -24.21
CA THR A 245 -7.91 6.93 -25.21
C THR A 245 -6.52 7.56 -25.09
N ALA A 246 -6.40 8.57 -24.20
CA ALA A 246 -5.16 9.29 -23.88
C ALA A 246 -5.09 9.58 -22.37
N PRO A 247 -4.98 8.55 -21.51
CA PRO A 247 -5.14 8.67 -20.06
C PRO A 247 -4.17 9.69 -19.45
N LYS A 248 -2.92 9.78 -19.93
CA LYS A 248 -1.91 10.72 -19.43
C LYS A 248 -2.22 12.19 -19.70
N SER A 249 -3.25 12.50 -20.49
CA SER A 249 -3.76 13.87 -20.58
C SER A 249 -4.47 14.31 -19.29
N GLY A 250 -4.71 13.40 -18.36
CA GLY A 250 -5.50 13.62 -17.14
C GLY A 250 -7.00 13.76 -17.39
N ARG A 251 -7.41 13.80 -18.68
CA ARG A 251 -8.80 13.99 -19.07
C ARG A 251 -9.47 12.66 -19.33
N TRP A 252 -10.54 12.42 -18.58
CA TRP A 252 -11.40 11.26 -18.70
C TRP A 252 -12.83 11.68 -18.94
N LEU A 253 -13.55 10.92 -19.75
CA LEU A 253 -14.95 11.14 -20.06
C LEU A 253 -15.79 10.04 -19.42
N ARG A 254 -17.05 10.30 -19.17
CA ARG A 254 -17.98 9.30 -18.64
C ARG A 254 -18.57 8.48 -19.78
N ALA A 255 -18.40 7.17 -19.72
CA ALA A 255 -19.12 6.22 -20.58
C ALA A 255 -20.53 5.98 -20.03
N ILE A 256 -20.63 5.85 -18.71
CA ILE A 256 -21.87 5.61 -17.96
C ILE A 256 -21.87 6.57 -16.76
N GLU A 257 -23.00 7.23 -16.51
CA GLU A 257 -23.14 8.16 -15.38
C GLU A 257 -23.21 7.45 -14.04
N ARG A 258 -23.70 6.21 -14.03
CA ARG A 258 -23.83 5.41 -12.83
C ARG A 258 -23.80 3.93 -13.16
N ASN A 259 -22.89 3.16 -12.57
CA ASN A 259 -22.90 1.71 -12.68
C ASN A 259 -24.20 1.15 -12.08
N THR A 260 -24.83 0.24 -12.75
CA THR A 260 -26.10 -0.35 -12.32
C THR A 260 -25.91 -1.38 -11.20
N LEU A 261 -24.68 -1.92 -11.05
CA LEU A 261 -24.31 -2.82 -9.97
C LEU A 261 -23.65 -1.99 -8.84
N PRO A 262 -24.23 -1.94 -7.63
CA PRO A 262 -23.53 -1.42 -6.47
C PRO A 262 -22.46 -2.42 -6.05
N THR A 263 -21.29 -2.33 -6.64
CA THR A 263 -20.21 -3.29 -6.49
C THR A 263 -19.15 -2.81 -5.51
N TRP A 264 -18.64 -3.75 -4.71
CA TRP A 264 -17.45 -3.56 -3.88
C TRP A 264 -16.32 -4.39 -4.43
N ASP A 265 -15.14 -3.75 -4.51
CA ASP A 265 -13.91 -4.35 -5.02
C ASP A 265 -14.15 -4.99 -6.41
N PRO A 266 -14.61 -4.19 -7.39
CA PRO A 266 -14.91 -4.68 -8.71
C PRO A 266 -13.64 -5.02 -9.47
N HIS A 267 -13.71 -6.06 -10.31
CA HIS A 267 -12.74 -6.33 -11.35
C HIS A 267 -13.47 -6.66 -12.65
N VAL A 268 -13.10 -5.98 -13.73
CA VAL A 268 -13.68 -6.25 -15.06
C VAL A 268 -12.65 -6.97 -15.92
N PHE A 269 -13.02 -8.14 -16.39
CA PHE A 269 -12.19 -9.01 -17.21
C PHE A 269 -12.75 -9.14 -18.63
N LEU A 270 -11.91 -8.82 -19.62
CA LEU A 270 -12.19 -9.08 -21.04
C LEU A 270 -11.62 -10.44 -21.43
N ASP A 271 -12.47 -11.39 -21.82
CA ASP A 271 -12.03 -12.69 -22.28
C ASP A 271 -11.61 -12.67 -23.76
N ASP A 272 -10.88 -13.69 -24.20
CA ASP A 272 -10.36 -13.83 -25.56
C ASP A 272 -11.47 -13.86 -26.64
N ASP A 273 -12.67 -14.30 -26.26
CA ASP A 273 -13.84 -14.30 -27.14
C ASP A 273 -14.57 -12.95 -27.21
N GLY A 274 -14.05 -11.95 -26.51
CA GLY A 274 -14.56 -10.59 -26.46
C GLY A 274 -15.71 -10.36 -25.51
N ARG A 275 -16.10 -11.33 -24.68
CA ARG A 275 -17.09 -11.14 -23.60
C ARG A 275 -16.45 -10.46 -22.40
N LEU A 276 -17.24 -9.67 -21.69
CA LEU A 276 -16.86 -9.00 -20.47
C LEU A 276 -17.51 -9.66 -19.26
N TYR A 277 -16.71 -9.79 -18.20
CA TYR A 277 -17.16 -10.34 -16.92
C TYR A 277 -16.78 -9.36 -15.82
N GLU A 278 -17.69 -9.15 -14.87
CA GLU A 278 -17.42 -8.39 -13.65
C GLU A 278 -17.42 -9.32 -12.46
N TYR A 279 -16.36 -9.23 -11.63
CA TYR A 279 -16.20 -9.93 -10.37
C TYR A 279 -16.20 -8.91 -9.27
N TYR A 280 -16.85 -9.21 -8.14
CA TYR A 280 -16.95 -8.29 -7.02
C TYR A 280 -17.31 -8.99 -5.73
N GLY A 281 -17.04 -8.33 -4.61
CA GLY A 281 -17.38 -8.77 -3.26
C GLY A 281 -16.34 -8.34 -2.25
N SER A 282 -16.81 -7.74 -1.16
CA SER A 282 -15.98 -7.30 -0.05
C SER A 282 -16.83 -7.50 1.22
N SER A 283 -16.58 -8.58 1.97
CA SER A 283 -17.45 -8.96 3.07
C SER A 283 -16.82 -10.06 3.94
N ASN A 284 -17.28 -10.17 5.17
CA ASN A 284 -17.01 -11.30 6.04
C ASN A 284 -18.13 -12.36 6.09
N GLU A 285 -19.17 -12.22 5.28
CA GLU A 285 -20.34 -13.10 5.27
C GLU A 285 -20.75 -13.60 3.88
N TYR A 286 -20.45 -12.87 2.83
CA TYR A 286 -20.92 -13.14 1.49
C TYR A 286 -19.80 -13.56 0.56
N PRO A 287 -20.09 -14.43 -0.43
CA PRO A 287 -19.10 -14.86 -1.41
C PRO A 287 -18.71 -13.74 -2.35
N ILE A 288 -17.54 -13.89 -2.98
CA ILE A 288 -17.22 -13.21 -4.22
C ILE A 288 -18.19 -13.68 -5.30
N LYS A 289 -18.71 -12.74 -6.06
CA LYS A 289 -19.68 -12.92 -7.11
C LYS A 289 -19.08 -12.65 -8.48
N GLY A 290 -19.72 -13.20 -9.50
CA GLY A 290 -19.36 -12.91 -10.88
C GLY A 290 -20.58 -12.89 -11.78
N VAL A 291 -20.50 -12.08 -12.84
CA VAL A 291 -21.58 -11.88 -13.81
C VAL A 291 -21.01 -11.52 -15.18
N GLU A 292 -21.63 -11.96 -16.25
CA GLU A 292 -21.35 -11.48 -17.60
C GLU A 292 -22.07 -10.15 -17.81
N ILE A 293 -21.36 -9.14 -18.33
CA ILE A 293 -21.87 -7.78 -18.56
C ILE A 293 -21.81 -7.42 -20.04
N SER A 294 -22.73 -6.57 -20.46
CA SER A 294 -22.79 -6.01 -21.80
C SER A 294 -21.56 -5.14 -22.11
N ARG A 295 -21.05 -5.20 -23.32
CA ARG A 295 -19.98 -4.31 -23.82
C ARG A 295 -20.46 -2.91 -24.18
N GLU A 296 -21.78 -2.73 -24.35
CA GLU A 296 -22.37 -1.47 -24.82
C GLU A 296 -22.66 -0.53 -23.66
N ASP A 297 -23.19 -1.07 -22.55
CA ASP A 297 -23.68 -0.29 -21.42
C ASP A 297 -23.26 -0.84 -20.06
N PHE A 298 -22.42 -1.89 -20.03
CA PHE A 298 -21.88 -2.55 -18.83
C PHE A 298 -22.97 -3.10 -17.88
N THR A 299 -24.19 -3.30 -18.37
CA THR A 299 -25.26 -3.93 -17.58
C THR A 299 -25.13 -5.44 -17.55
N PRO A 300 -25.59 -6.11 -16.45
CA PRO A 300 -25.61 -7.56 -16.38
C PRO A 300 -26.49 -8.17 -17.48
N ILE A 301 -25.94 -9.16 -18.22
CA ILE A 301 -26.66 -9.93 -19.26
C ILE A 301 -26.77 -11.41 -18.91
N SER A 302 -26.17 -11.86 -17.81
CA SER A 302 -26.36 -13.19 -17.23
C SER A 302 -26.92 -13.11 -15.81
N LYS A 303 -27.23 -14.26 -15.22
CA LYS A 303 -27.48 -14.30 -13.78
C LYS A 303 -26.18 -14.08 -12.99
N ILE A 304 -26.30 -13.50 -11.81
CA ILE A 304 -25.18 -13.37 -10.87
C ILE A 304 -24.88 -14.74 -10.26
N HIS A 305 -23.62 -15.12 -10.21
CA HIS A 305 -23.11 -16.35 -9.64
C HIS A 305 -22.38 -16.09 -8.34
N ASP A 306 -22.65 -16.91 -7.31
CA ASP A 306 -21.80 -17.00 -6.13
C ASP A 306 -20.63 -17.92 -6.50
N LEU A 307 -19.38 -17.40 -6.41
CA LEU A 307 -18.20 -18.09 -6.92
C LEU A 307 -17.36 -18.74 -5.83
N VAL A 308 -16.87 -17.98 -4.88
CA VAL A 308 -15.97 -18.47 -3.82
C VAL A 308 -16.30 -17.85 -2.46
N LEU A 309 -16.00 -18.60 -1.40
CA LEU A 309 -16.21 -18.20 -0.01
C LEU A 309 -15.04 -18.71 0.84
N LEU A 310 -14.66 -17.95 1.87
CA LEU A 310 -13.62 -18.35 2.83
C LEU A 310 -13.97 -19.62 3.60
N ARG A 311 -12.93 -20.38 3.93
CA ARG A 311 -12.99 -21.58 4.77
C ARG A 311 -11.86 -21.58 5.81
N PRO A 312 -11.83 -20.62 6.74
CA PRO A 312 -10.72 -20.48 7.71
C PRO A 312 -10.59 -21.69 8.65
N GLU A 313 -11.64 -22.48 8.79
CA GLU A 313 -11.59 -23.76 9.51
C GLU A 313 -10.70 -24.80 8.81
N ARG A 314 -10.44 -24.66 7.51
CA ARG A 314 -9.58 -25.52 6.68
C ARG A 314 -8.28 -24.85 6.27
N HIS A 315 -8.35 -23.56 5.94
CA HIS A 315 -7.25 -22.78 5.40
C HIS A 315 -6.75 -21.81 6.47
N GLY A 316 -5.66 -22.15 7.13
CA GLY A 316 -5.16 -21.39 8.27
C GLY A 316 -4.80 -19.94 7.91
N TRP A 317 -4.31 -19.68 6.70
CA TRP A 317 -3.96 -18.35 6.23
C TRP A 317 -5.17 -17.40 6.07
N GLU A 318 -6.38 -17.95 5.95
CA GLU A 318 -7.63 -17.17 5.91
C GLU A 318 -8.13 -16.74 7.31
N ARG A 319 -7.46 -17.17 8.40
CA ARG A 319 -7.88 -16.86 9.77
C ARG A 319 -7.66 -15.41 10.12
N PHE A 320 -8.63 -14.82 10.82
CA PHE A 320 -8.56 -13.46 11.31
C PHE A 320 -7.41 -13.28 12.34
N GLY A 321 -6.90 -12.05 12.45
CA GLY A 321 -5.87 -11.69 13.41
C GLY A 321 -4.47 -11.47 12.81
N MET A 322 -3.65 -10.75 13.56
CA MET A 322 -2.30 -10.32 13.13
C MET A 322 -1.36 -11.49 12.78
N ASN A 323 -1.62 -12.69 13.34
CA ASN A 323 -0.83 -13.89 13.14
C ASN A 323 -1.68 -15.09 12.68
N ASN A 324 -2.83 -14.88 12.06
CA ASN A 324 -3.82 -15.93 11.78
C ASN A 324 -4.22 -16.71 13.07
N ASP A 325 -4.45 -16.04 14.17
CA ASP A 325 -4.55 -16.63 15.51
C ASP A 325 -5.97 -16.68 16.06
N ASP A 326 -6.96 -16.15 15.35
CA ASP A 326 -8.33 -16.03 15.82
C ASP A 326 -8.46 -15.27 17.17
N GLU A 327 -7.52 -14.36 17.49
CA GLU A 327 -7.55 -13.57 18.73
C GLU A 327 -8.85 -12.77 18.91
N VAL A 328 -9.53 -12.53 17.81
CA VAL A 328 -10.80 -11.82 17.76
C VAL A 328 -11.86 -12.76 17.18
N THR A 329 -13.03 -12.82 17.81
CA THR A 329 -14.16 -13.66 17.36
C THR A 329 -14.87 -13.12 16.11
N LEU A 330 -14.21 -12.28 15.31
CA LEU A 330 -14.72 -11.77 14.04
C LEU A 330 -14.41 -12.77 12.92
N LYS A 331 -15.34 -12.90 11.98
CA LYS A 331 -15.10 -13.66 10.76
C LYS A 331 -14.05 -12.94 9.92
N PRO A 332 -13.14 -13.68 9.27
CA PRO A 332 -12.21 -13.11 8.31
C PRO A 332 -12.94 -12.35 7.20
N PHE A 333 -12.28 -11.32 6.67
CA PHE A 333 -12.76 -10.56 5.54
C PHE A 333 -12.26 -11.18 4.24
N MET A 334 -13.12 -11.23 3.22
CA MET A 334 -12.78 -11.63 1.86
C MET A 334 -13.12 -10.50 0.91
N GLU A 335 -12.17 -10.15 0.05
CA GLU A 335 -12.29 -9.01 -0.85
C GLU A 335 -11.35 -9.17 -2.07
N GLY A 336 -11.23 -8.15 -2.92
CA GLY A 336 -10.18 -8.08 -3.92
C GLY A 336 -10.27 -9.12 -5.02
N ALA A 337 -11.47 -9.34 -5.56
CA ALA A 337 -11.64 -10.25 -6.69
C ALA A 337 -10.81 -9.82 -7.88
N PHE A 338 -9.97 -10.70 -8.44
CA PHE A 338 -9.19 -10.44 -9.64
C PHE A 338 -9.08 -11.68 -10.51
N MET A 339 -9.37 -11.56 -11.82
CA MET A 339 -9.31 -12.67 -12.76
C MET A 339 -8.07 -12.58 -13.64
N THR A 340 -7.31 -13.67 -13.69
CA THR A 340 -6.21 -13.86 -14.64
C THR A 340 -6.48 -15.11 -15.48
N LYS A 341 -6.24 -15.05 -16.79
CA LYS A 341 -6.33 -16.22 -17.67
C LYS A 341 -4.94 -16.67 -18.08
N HIS A 342 -4.64 -17.95 -17.91
CA HIS A 342 -3.37 -18.55 -18.32
C HIS A 342 -3.57 -20.00 -18.77
N GLY A 343 -2.96 -20.39 -19.90
CA GLY A 343 -3.03 -21.75 -20.41
C GLY A 343 -4.46 -22.29 -20.61
N GLY A 344 -5.42 -21.42 -20.92
CA GLY A 344 -6.83 -21.77 -21.09
C GLY A 344 -7.61 -21.98 -19.80
N LYS A 345 -6.99 -21.73 -18.63
CA LYS A 345 -7.63 -21.76 -17.31
C LYS A 345 -7.85 -20.36 -16.77
N TYR A 346 -8.83 -20.24 -15.90
CA TYR A 346 -9.24 -19.01 -15.23
C TYR A 346 -8.84 -19.07 -13.75
N TYR A 347 -8.08 -18.07 -13.31
CA TYR A 347 -7.52 -17.95 -11.97
C TYR A 347 -8.20 -16.78 -11.26
N LEU A 348 -9.18 -17.09 -10.41
CA LEU A 348 -9.89 -16.09 -9.60
C LEU A 348 -9.17 -15.88 -8.28
N GLN A 349 -8.51 -14.74 -8.15
CA GLN A 349 -7.81 -14.30 -6.94
C GLN A 349 -8.80 -13.69 -5.94
N TYR A 350 -8.42 -13.70 -4.66
CA TYR A 350 -9.12 -13.04 -3.56
C TYR A 350 -8.19 -12.76 -2.41
N GLY A 351 -8.40 -11.63 -1.71
CA GLY A 351 -7.65 -11.22 -0.52
C GLY A 351 -8.30 -11.68 0.78
N ALA A 352 -7.50 -12.11 1.75
CA ALA A 352 -7.88 -12.46 3.12
C ALA A 352 -6.67 -12.39 4.07
N PRO A 353 -6.86 -12.31 5.42
CA PRO A 353 -8.11 -12.20 6.17
C PRO A 353 -8.57 -10.75 6.42
N GLY A 354 -7.76 -9.74 6.08
CA GLY A 354 -8.03 -8.32 6.28
C GLY A 354 -6.79 -7.47 6.15
N THR A 355 -6.96 -6.29 5.58
CA THR A 355 -5.89 -5.39 5.13
C THR A 355 -5.01 -4.83 6.25
N GLU A 356 -5.50 -4.84 7.50
CA GLU A 356 -4.78 -4.36 8.68
C GLU A 356 -3.78 -5.37 9.26
N PHE A 357 -3.72 -6.59 8.72
CA PHE A 357 -2.89 -7.67 9.25
C PHE A 357 -1.64 -7.92 8.41
N LYS A 358 -0.50 -8.18 9.08
CA LYS A 358 0.75 -8.56 8.39
C LYS A 358 0.65 -9.87 7.59
N VAL A 359 -0.35 -10.68 7.88
CA VAL A 359 -0.65 -11.96 7.22
C VAL A 359 -1.63 -11.81 6.04
N TYR A 360 -2.00 -10.57 5.68
CA TYR A 360 -2.84 -10.30 4.53
C TYR A 360 -2.23 -10.86 3.26
N ALA A 361 -2.99 -11.66 2.53
CA ALA A 361 -2.49 -12.47 1.42
C ALA A 361 -3.56 -12.63 0.35
N ASP A 362 -3.17 -13.04 -0.86
CA ASP A 362 -4.10 -13.46 -1.88
C ASP A 362 -4.06 -14.97 -2.07
N GLY A 363 -5.24 -15.57 -2.11
CA GLY A 363 -5.46 -16.92 -2.58
C GLY A 363 -5.99 -16.94 -4.01
N VAL A 364 -6.05 -18.12 -4.60
CA VAL A 364 -6.59 -18.31 -5.93
C VAL A 364 -7.41 -19.59 -6.04
N TYR A 365 -8.53 -19.49 -6.74
CA TYR A 365 -9.32 -20.61 -7.21
C TYR A 365 -9.18 -20.75 -8.73
N VAL A 366 -9.15 -21.98 -9.25
CA VAL A 366 -8.92 -22.27 -10.68
C VAL A 366 -10.15 -22.92 -11.29
N GLY A 367 -10.55 -22.45 -12.47
CA GLY A 367 -11.70 -22.97 -13.21
C GLY A 367 -11.42 -23.14 -14.70
N ASP A 368 -12.37 -23.80 -15.39
CA ASP A 368 -12.36 -23.99 -16.84
C ASP A 368 -13.25 -22.97 -17.57
N SER A 369 -13.95 -22.13 -16.82
CA SER A 369 -14.87 -21.13 -17.33
C SER A 369 -14.78 -19.85 -16.48
N PRO A 370 -15.02 -18.67 -17.05
CA PRO A 370 -14.93 -17.40 -16.32
C PRO A 370 -15.92 -17.28 -15.16
N LEU A 371 -17.04 -18.00 -15.19
CA LEU A 371 -18.03 -18.05 -14.11
C LEU A 371 -18.00 -19.36 -13.34
N GLY A 372 -16.91 -20.13 -13.45
CA GLY A 372 -16.69 -21.36 -12.72
C GLY A 372 -17.39 -22.59 -13.34
N PRO A 373 -17.46 -23.72 -12.61
CA PRO A 373 -17.08 -23.86 -11.21
C PRO A 373 -15.59 -23.72 -10.97
N PHE A 374 -15.22 -23.20 -9.77
CA PHE A 374 -13.85 -22.99 -9.36
C PHE A 374 -13.42 -23.99 -8.28
N THR A 375 -12.15 -24.38 -8.33
CA THR A 375 -11.51 -25.27 -7.36
C THR A 375 -10.37 -24.54 -6.65
N TYR A 376 -10.31 -24.62 -5.34
CA TYR A 376 -9.22 -24.05 -4.52
C TYR A 376 -7.87 -24.60 -4.97
N GLN A 377 -6.92 -23.72 -5.24
CA GLN A 377 -5.55 -24.12 -5.57
C GLN A 377 -4.85 -24.65 -4.31
N ARG A 378 -4.41 -25.90 -4.34
CA ARG A 378 -3.76 -26.56 -3.19
C ARG A 378 -2.52 -25.84 -2.65
N HIS A 379 -1.87 -25.03 -3.48
CA HIS A 379 -0.64 -24.30 -3.17
C HIS A 379 -0.89 -22.87 -2.69
N ASN A 380 -2.11 -22.55 -2.24
CA ASN A 380 -2.44 -21.26 -1.64
C ASN A 380 -1.74 -21.05 -0.30
N PRO A 381 -1.62 -19.77 0.12
CA PRO A 381 -1.92 -18.54 -0.63
C PRO A 381 -0.96 -18.32 -1.80
N MET A 382 -1.42 -17.70 -2.90
CA MET A 382 -0.54 -17.43 -4.05
C MET A 382 0.45 -16.30 -3.78
N SER A 383 0.11 -15.36 -2.92
CA SER A 383 1.01 -14.33 -2.39
C SER A 383 0.98 -14.35 -0.86
N TYR A 384 2.11 -14.31 -0.20
CA TYR A 384 2.19 -14.37 1.27
C TYR A 384 3.52 -13.83 1.78
N LYS A 385 3.50 -12.76 2.58
CA LYS A 385 4.71 -12.15 3.15
C LYS A 385 4.45 -11.64 4.57
N PRO A 386 4.37 -12.53 5.58
CA PRO A 386 4.07 -12.14 6.97
C PRO A 386 5.28 -11.63 7.75
N GLY A 387 6.46 -11.57 7.16
CA GLY A 387 7.72 -11.17 7.80
C GLY A 387 8.62 -10.34 6.87
N GLY A 388 9.71 -9.83 7.40
CA GLY A 388 10.59 -8.85 6.78
C GLY A 388 10.12 -7.43 6.99
N TYR A 389 10.75 -6.46 6.31
CA TYR A 389 10.42 -5.04 6.42
C TYR A 389 9.01 -4.73 5.90
N VAL A 390 8.70 -5.19 4.69
CA VAL A 390 7.36 -5.05 4.08
C VAL A 390 6.54 -6.30 4.36
N GLN A 391 5.36 -6.14 4.91
CA GLN A 391 4.47 -7.24 5.32
C GLN A 391 3.07 -7.09 4.69
N GLY A 392 2.37 -8.20 4.58
CA GLY A 392 1.13 -8.30 3.81
C GLY A 392 1.46 -8.58 2.34
N VAL A 393 0.59 -8.67 1.46
CA VAL A 393 0.57 -8.69 -0.02
C VAL A 393 -0.79 -9.23 -0.48
N GLY A 394 -1.85 -8.72 0.09
CA GLY A 394 -3.22 -9.10 -0.26
C GLY A 394 -3.94 -8.02 -1.06
N HIS A 395 -5.12 -8.33 -1.52
CA HIS A 395 -5.96 -7.50 -2.37
C HIS A 395 -5.15 -6.85 -3.48
N GLY A 396 -4.65 -7.68 -4.35
CA GLY A 396 -3.81 -7.26 -5.45
C GLY A 396 -4.29 -7.72 -6.81
N GLY A 397 -3.61 -7.25 -7.85
CA GLY A 397 -3.86 -7.64 -9.23
C GLY A 397 -2.63 -8.24 -9.90
N THR A 398 -2.85 -9.23 -10.76
CA THR A 398 -1.77 -9.87 -11.53
C THR A 398 -1.90 -9.54 -13.01
N PHE A 399 -0.83 -9.01 -13.59
CA PHE A 399 -0.78 -8.61 -14.99
C PHE A 399 0.51 -9.09 -15.66
N ALA A 400 0.49 -9.18 -16.99
CA ALA A 400 1.67 -9.53 -17.77
C ALA A 400 2.43 -8.28 -18.23
N ASP A 401 3.78 -8.32 -18.21
CA ASP A 401 4.61 -7.33 -18.88
C ASP A 401 4.66 -7.55 -20.41
N PHE A 402 5.30 -6.63 -21.14
CA PHE A 402 5.43 -6.73 -22.59
C PHE A 402 6.31 -7.89 -23.07
N ARG A 403 6.98 -8.60 -22.16
CA ARG A 403 7.78 -9.81 -22.42
C ARG A 403 7.05 -11.09 -22.05
N GLY A 404 5.81 -10.96 -21.52
CA GLY A 404 4.98 -12.10 -21.07
C GLY A 404 5.36 -12.64 -19.69
N ASN A 405 6.18 -11.92 -18.91
CA ASN A 405 6.39 -12.24 -17.50
C ASN A 405 5.24 -11.65 -16.67
N TYR A 406 4.84 -12.34 -15.60
CA TYR A 406 3.75 -11.90 -14.74
C TYR A 406 4.28 -11.15 -13.53
N TRP A 407 3.49 -10.17 -13.11
CA TRP A 407 3.73 -9.34 -11.93
C TRP A 407 2.48 -9.24 -11.10
N HIS A 408 2.64 -9.31 -9.79
CA HIS A 408 1.57 -9.08 -8.84
C HIS A 408 1.84 -7.77 -8.08
N VAL A 409 0.89 -6.85 -8.11
CA VAL A 409 0.87 -5.70 -7.23
C VAL A 409 -0.06 -6.01 -6.07
N GLY A 410 0.35 -5.70 -4.85
CA GLY A 410 -0.44 -6.04 -3.67
C GLY A 410 -0.35 -4.99 -2.57
N THR A 411 -1.33 -4.99 -1.70
CA THR A 411 -1.42 -4.11 -0.53
C THR A 411 -0.47 -4.59 0.56
N CYS A 412 0.39 -3.67 1.03
CA CYS A 412 1.29 -3.88 2.14
C CYS A 412 0.77 -3.15 3.39
N MET A 413 0.71 -3.85 4.51
CA MET A 413 0.24 -3.33 5.77
C MET A 413 1.25 -2.36 6.38
N LEU A 414 0.78 -1.20 6.85
CA LEU A 414 1.51 -0.34 7.78
C LEU A 414 0.74 -0.17 9.08
N SER A 415 -0.51 0.32 9.01
CA SER A 415 -1.47 0.39 10.13
C SER A 415 -0.86 1.01 11.41
N LEU A 416 -0.10 2.10 11.26
CA LEU A 416 0.55 2.77 12.41
C LEU A 416 -0.35 3.88 12.99
N LYS A 417 -0.78 4.83 12.16
CA LYS A 417 -1.70 5.88 12.58
C LYS A 417 -3.16 5.42 12.49
N TYR A 418 -3.46 4.60 11.51
CA TYR A 418 -4.80 4.06 11.27
C TYR A 418 -4.74 2.72 10.54
N LYS A 419 -5.73 1.86 10.72
CA LYS A 419 -5.76 0.50 10.12
C LYS A 419 -5.67 0.49 8.59
N PHE A 420 -6.10 1.54 7.91
CA PHE A 420 -6.00 1.70 6.46
C PHE A 420 -4.80 2.54 6.01
N GLU A 421 -3.82 2.75 6.85
CA GLU A 421 -2.52 3.26 6.45
C GLU A 421 -1.73 2.12 5.79
N ARG A 422 -1.61 2.18 4.47
CA ARG A 422 -1.13 1.07 3.64
C ARG A 422 -0.12 1.53 2.62
N ARG A 423 0.64 0.57 2.07
CA ARG A 423 1.61 0.78 1.00
C ARG A 423 1.35 -0.21 -0.13
N VAL A 424 2.03 -0.03 -1.25
CA VAL A 424 1.95 -0.91 -2.43
C VAL A 424 3.29 -1.57 -2.67
N GLY A 425 3.26 -2.87 -2.93
CA GLY A 425 4.41 -3.64 -3.35
C GLY A 425 4.20 -4.28 -4.72
N LEU A 426 5.29 -4.52 -5.43
CA LEU A 426 5.35 -5.20 -6.72
C LEU A 426 6.19 -6.47 -6.57
N TYR A 427 5.68 -7.60 -7.05
CA TYR A 427 6.31 -8.90 -6.88
C TYR A 427 6.27 -9.71 -8.17
N PRO A 428 7.36 -10.40 -8.53
CA PRO A 428 7.35 -11.31 -9.68
C PRO A 428 6.46 -12.51 -9.41
N THR A 429 5.66 -12.87 -10.41
CA THR A 429 4.67 -13.95 -10.35
C THR A 429 4.87 -14.89 -11.53
N ALA A 430 4.57 -16.16 -11.35
CA ALA A 430 4.65 -17.15 -12.43
C ALA A 430 3.58 -18.23 -12.31
N PHE A 431 3.48 -19.00 -13.37
CA PHE A 431 2.76 -20.28 -13.45
C PHE A 431 3.77 -21.38 -13.65
N ASP A 432 3.78 -22.38 -12.79
CA ASP A 432 4.65 -23.53 -12.96
C ASP A 432 4.16 -24.47 -14.08
N GLN A 433 4.94 -25.48 -14.39
CA GLN A 433 4.60 -26.47 -15.42
C GLN A 433 3.28 -27.25 -15.17
N ASN A 434 2.75 -27.20 -13.95
CA ASN A 434 1.47 -27.80 -13.57
C ASN A 434 0.32 -26.79 -13.55
N GLY A 435 0.58 -25.55 -13.94
CA GLY A 435 -0.39 -24.46 -13.91
C GLY A 435 -0.63 -23.90 -12.51
N VAL A 436 0.28 -24.11 -11.56
CA VAL A 436 0.18 -23.47 -10.23
C VAL A 436 0.62 -22.02 -10.33
N MET A 437 -0.27 -21.10 -9.98
CA MET A 437 0.03 -19.68 -9.87
C MET A 437 0.68 -19.39 -8.52
N TYR A 438 1.83 -18.71 -8.53
CA TYR A 438 2.54 -18.32 -7.31
C TYR A 438 3.29 -17.01 -7.48
N THR A 439 3.43 -16.27 -6.40
CA THR A 439 4.16 -15.01 -6.32
C THR A 439 5.41 -15.18 -5.48
N MET A 440 6.57 -14.81 -6.00
CA MET A 440 7.83 -14.87 -5.28
C MET A 440 7.95 -13.67 -4.34
N THR A 441 7.71 -13.90 -3.05
CA THR A 441 7.81 -12.88 -2.01
C THR A 441 9.15 -12.91 -1.25
N ALA A 442 9.95 -13.97 -1.44
CA ALA A 442 11.33 -14.02 -0.94
C ALA A 442 12.13 -12.84 -1.53
N PHE A 443 12.85 -12.13 -0.67
CA PHE A 443 13.54 -10.89 -1.04
C PHE A 443 12.65 -9.81 -1.70
N GLY A 444 11.33 -9.90 -1.54
CA GLY A 444 10.39 -8.94 -2.12
C GLY A 444 10.53 -7.51 -1.56
N ASP A 445 11.23 -7.35 -0.46
CA ASP A 445 11.62 -6.07 0.17
C ASP A 445 13.11 -5.74 0.02
N TYR A 446 13.81 -6.42 -0.89
CA TYR A 446 15.18 -6.15 -1.30
C TYR A 446 15.23 -5.65 -2.75
N PRO A 447 16.36 -5.08 -3.21
CA PRO A 447 16.48 -4.67 -4.60
C PRO A 447 16.29 -5.84 -5.57
N CYS A 448 15.35 -5.68 -6.49
CA CYS A 448 15.02 -6.66 -7.53
C CYS A 448 15.15 -6.02 -8.92
N TRP A 449 15.53 -6.82 -9.91
CA TRP A 449 15.59 -6.41 -11.31
C TRP A 449 14.20 -6.05 -11.84
N ASN A 450 14.08 -4.93 -12.52
CA ASN A 450 12.82 -4.42 -13.09
C ASN A 450 12.42 -5.15 -14.40
N ALA A 451 11.36 -4.68 -15.07
CA ALA A 451 10.84 -5.29 -16.28
C ALA A 451 11.73 -5.13 -17.53
N ASP A 452 12.75 -4.26 -17.49
CA ASP A 452 13.71 -4.13 -18.59
C ASP A 452 14.61 -5.38 -18.72
N HIS A 453 14.70 -6.19 -17.66
CA HIS A 453 15.43 -7.45 -17.63
C HIS A 453 14.49 -8.62 -17.97
N ASP A 454 14.80 -9.36 -19.03
CA ASP A 454 14.06 -10.55 -19.43
C ASP A 454 14.42 -11.77 -18.54
N ILE A 455 13.89 -11.77 -17.32
CA ILE A 455 14.12 -12.82 -16.32
C ILE A 455 12.84 -13.65 -16.23
N LYS A 456 12.92 -14.94 -16.55
CA LYS A 456 11.79 -15.88 -16.60
C LYS A 456 11.50 -16.54 -15.27
N ASP A 457 12.53 -16.87 -14.49
CA ASP A 457 12.33 -17.42 -13.15
C ASP A 457 12.16 -16.27 -12.16
N PRO A 458 11.01 -16.15 -11.46
CA PRO A 458 10.79 -15.13 -10.46
C PRO A 458 11.88 -15.04 -9.39
N ALA A 459 12.53 -16.17 -9.03
CA ALA A 459 13.58 -16.22 -8.02
C ALA A 459 14.86 -15.50 -8.46
N ASP A 460 15.12 -15.41 -9.77
CA ASP A 460 16.31 -14.76 -10.33
C ASP A 460 16.19 -13.23 -10.38
N ARG A 461 15.04 -12.67 -9.99
CA ARG A 461 14.83 -11.21 -9.92
C ARG A 461 15.61 -10.56 -8.78
N PHE A 462 15.95 -11.29 -7.73
CA PHE A 462 16.78 -10.77 -6.64
C PHE A 462 18.19 -10.45 -7.11
N THR A 463 18.65 -9.22 -6.88
CA THR A 463 19.98 -8.74 -7.31
C THR A 463 21.16 -9.41 -6.60
N GLY A 464 20.90 -10.07 -5.48
CA GLY A 464 21.93 -10.56 -4.57
C GLY A 464 22.56 -9.47 -3.69
N TRP A 465 22.02 -8.23 -3.68
CA TRP A 465 22.47 -7.18 -2.79
C TRP A 465 21.80 -7.37 -1.42
N MET A 466 22.65 -7.65 -0.43
CA MET A 466 22.20 -7.93 0.94
C MET A 466 21.98 -6.65 1.72
N LEU A 467 21.20 -6.73 2.78
CA LEU A 467 20.98 -5.62 3.71
C LEU A 467 22.24 -5.41 4.57
N LEU A 468 22.76 -4.20 4.57
CA LEU A 468 23.99 -3.80 5.28
C LEU A 468 23.67 -2.95 6.53
N SER A 469 22.44 -2.47 6.67
CA SER A 469 22.04 -1.51 7.70
C SER A 469 21.43 -2.15 8.94
N TYR A 470 21.03 -3.43 8.94
CA TYR A 470 20.33 -4.04 10.06
C TYR A 470 21.13 -3.96 11.37
N GLY A 471 20.51 -3.38 12.42
CA GLY A 471 21.10 -3.22 13.73
C GLY A 471 22.34 -2.31 13.79
N LYS A 472 22.60 -1.51 12.74
CA LYS A 472 23.74 -0.58 12.71
C LYS A 472 23.50 0.62 13.61
N ARG A 473 24.61 1.11 14.18
CA ARG A 473 24.55 2.29 15.04
C ARG A 473 24.34 3.56 14.22
N CYS A 474 23.31 4.31 14.56
CA CYS A 474 23.09 5.66 14.06
C CYS A 474 23.35 6.70 15.15
N THR A 475 24.04 7.77 14.76
CA THR A 475 24.17 9.01 15.53
C THR A 475 23.34 10.07 14.81
N VAL A 476 22.58 10.87 15.55
CA VAL A 476 21.63 11.83 15.00
C VAL A 476 21.86 13.21 15.56
N SER A 477 21.50 14.26 14.82
CA SER A 477 21.59 15.67 15.23
C SER A 477 20.75 15.96 16.46
N SER A 478 19.52 15.46 16.48
CA SER A 478 18.55 15.60 17.54
C SER A 478 17.61 14.39 17.60
N CYS A 479 16.82 14.30 18.65
CA CYS A 479 15.82 13.25 18.79
C CYS A 479 14.62 13.77 19.56
N ASP A 480 13.43 13.62 19.02
CA ASP A 480 12.21 13.69 19.82
C ASP A 480 12.21 12.49 20.77
N SER A 481 12.15 12.75 22.07
CA SER A 481 12.44 11.78 23.13
C SER A 481 11.66 10.45 23.06
N THR A 482 10.59 10.43 22.30
CA THR A 482 9.72 9.24 22.10
C THR A 482 10.19 8.34 20.95
N PHE A 483 11.00 8.86 20.00
CA PHE A 483 11.29 8.22 18.72
C PHE A 483 12.79 7.98 18.51
N SER A 484 13.27 6.86 19.01
CA SER A 484 14.69 6.51 19.12
C SER A 484 15.38 6.32 17.76
N ALA A 485 16.66 6.70 17.68
CA ALA A 485 17.52 6.42 16.52
C ALA A 485 17.72 4.92 16.24
N ALA A 486 17.45 4.03 17.19
CA ALA A 486 17.48 2.59 16.96
C ALA A 486 16.44 2.12 15.92
N SER A 487 15.33 2.85 15.77
CA SER A 487 14.30 2.59 14.77
C SER A 487 14.73 2.90 13.33
N LEU A 488 15.92 3.45 13.10
CA LEU A 488 16.46 3.67 11.76
C LEU A 488 17.01 2.41 11.11
N THR A 489 17.16 1.31 11.87
CA THR A 489 17.87 0.09 11.43
C THR A 489 17.29 -1.19 12.02
N ASP A 490 16.03 -1.18 12.46
CA ASP A 490 15.37 -2.31 13.12
C ASP A 490 14.54 -3.20 12.17
N GLU A 491 14.48 -2.82 10.87
CA GLU A 491 13.66 -3.53 9.85
C GLU A 491 12.18 -3.64 10.24
N ASN A 492 11.68 -2.62 10.94
CA ASN A 492 10.28 -2.53 11.33
C ASN A 492 9.62 -1.29 10.75
N MET A 493 8.83 -1.44 9.71
CA MET A 493 8.14 -0.33 9.03
C MET A 493 7.17 0.46 9.97
N ARG A 494 6.82 -0.11 11.13
CA ARG A 494 5.91 0.46 12.14
C ARG A 494 6.61 1.20 13.27
N SER A 495 7.92 1.26 13.27
CA SER A 495 8.72 2.11 14.13
C SER A 495 9.31 3.26 13.32
N TYR A 496 9.71 4.34 13.98
CA TYR A 496 10.41 5.43 13.32
C TYR A 496 11.22 6.28 14.30
N TRP A 497 12.29 6.87 13.80
CA TRP A 497 12.97 7.95 14.44
C TRP A 497 12.44 9.30 13.95
N SER A 498 12.41 10.30 14.84
CA SER A 498 12.11 11.69 14.50
C SER A 498 13.10 12.63 15.13
N ALA A 499 13.65 13.55 14.36
CA ALA A 499 14.35 14.70 14.86
C ALA A 499 13.40 15.64 15.64
N ALA A 500 13.95 16.56 16.40
CA ALA A 500 13.18 17.58 17.12
C ALA A 500 12.45 18.53 16.16
N SER A 501 13.00 18.73 14.95
CA SER A 501 12.48 19.65 13.93
C SER A 501 12.61 19.09 12.49
N GLY A 502 12.14 19.86 11.51
CA GLY A 502 12.35 19.61 10.09
C GLY A 502 13.38 20.56 9.47
N SER A 503 14.22 21.21 10.26
CA SER A 503 15.18 22.19 9.76
C SER A 503 16.34 21.55 8.98
N ASP A 504 17.05 22.35 8.18
CA ASP A 504 18.12 21.89 7.28
C ASP A 504 19.47 21.62 8.00
N ASP A 505 19.50 21.76 9.32
CA ASP A 505 20.61 21.35 10.19
C ASP A 505 20.46 19.96 10.82
N GLU A 506 19.34 19.28 10.54
CA GLU A 506 19.11 17.91 11.02
C GLU A 506 19.82 16.88 10.13
N TRP A 507 20.42 15.87 10.77
CA TRP A 507 21.17 14.83 10.07
C TRP A 507 21.19 13.49 10.82
N ILE A 508 21.54 12.44 10.06
CA ILE A 508 21.79 11.08 10.54
C ILE A 508 23.17 10.64 10.06
N VAL A 509 23.97 10.04 10.92
CA VAL A 509 25.22 9.33 10.55
C VAL A 509 25.08 7.86 10.95
N MET A 510 25.21 6.97 9.98
CA MET A 510 25.22 5.52 10.16
C MET A 510 26.66 4.98 10.05
N ASP A 511 27.10 4.17 11.04
CA ASP A 511 28.35 3.39 10.98
C ASP A 511 28.02 1.95 10.52
N LEU A 512 28.44 1.57 9.33
CA LEU A 512 28.28 0.22 8.77
C LEU A 512 29.16 -0.82 9.46
N ALA A 513 29.90 -0.43 10.51
CA ALA A 513 30.80 -1.26 11.29
C ALA A 513 31.99 -1.86 10.49
N GLY A 514 32.36 -1.23 9.40
CA GLY A 514 33.45 -1.60 8.52
C GLY A 514 33.19 -1.20 7.08
N GLN A 515 34.20 -1.37 6.22
CA GLN A 515 34.07 -1.08 4.79
C GLN A 515 33.01 -2.01 4.16
N ARG A 516 32.10 -1.42 3.38
CA ARG A 516 31.05 -2.12 2.65
C ARG A 516 30.97 -1.63 1.20
N GLU A 517 30.68 -2.53 0.29
CA GLU A 517 30.32 -2.22 -1.07
C GLU A 517 28.83 -1.91 -1.13
N VAL A 518 28.47 -0.62 -1.14
CA VAL A 518 27.09 -0.15 -1.24
C VAL A 518 26.69 -0.02 -2.71
N ARG A 519 25.51 -0.55 -3.06
CA ARG A 519 24.92 -0.54 -4.41
C ARG A 519 23.65 0.27 -4.49
N ALA A 520 22.84 0.26 -3.44
CA ALA A 520 21.58 0.99 -3.39
C ALA A 520 21.25 1.42 -1.96
N LEU A 521 20.40 2.43 -1.85
CA LEU A 521 19.82 2.91 -0.60
C LEU A 521 18.30 3.04 -0.75
N GLN A 522 17.58 2.86 0.36
CA GLN A 522 16.16 3.18 0.43
C GLN A 522 15.91 4.02 1.69
N LEU A 523 15.40 5.23 1.48
CA LEU A 523 15.02 6.15 2.55
C LEU A 523 13.51 6.05 2.73
N ASN A 524 13.08 5.58 3.89
CA ASN A 524 11.67 5.43 4.20
C ASN A 524 11.27 6.56 5.14
N PHE A 525 10.90 7.71 4.56
CA PHE A 525 10.41 8.86 5.32
C PHE A 525 9.06 8.54 5.95
N TYR A 526 8.84 9.08 7.15
CA TYR A 526 7.57 8.99 7.83
C TYR A 526 7.01 10.38 8.13
N ASP A 527 5.71 10.49 8.32
CA ASP A 527 5.03 11.77 8.51
C ASP A 527 4.80 12.02 10.00
N HIS A 528 5.72 12.75 10.65
CA HIS A 528 5.59 13.20 12.02
C HIS A 528 5.31 14.70 12.07
N LYS A 529 4.30 15.09 12.86
CA LYS A 529 3.83 16.50 12.99
C LYS A 529 3.28 17.13 11.68
N THR A 530 2.90 16.34 10.70
CA THR A 530 2.22 16.83 9.51
C THR A 530 0.71 16.92 9.73
N VAL A 531 0.05 17.83 9.02
CA VAL A 531 -1.41 18.02 9.04
C VAL A 531 -2.03 18.09 7.64
N GLN A 532 -1.34 17.51 6.66
CA GLN A 532 -1.72 17.53 5.26
C GLN A 532 -2.85 16.54 4.96
N GLN A 533 -3.72 16.91 4.02
CA GLN A 533 -4.68 16.02 3.36
C GLN A 533 -4.54 16.12 1.85
N GLY A 534 -4.79 15.01 1.15
CA GLY A 534 -4.72 14.96 -0.29
C GLY A 534 -3.33 15.23 -0.86
N ARG A 535 -3.29 15.59 -2.14
CA ARG A 535 -2.05 15.92 -2.85
C ARG A 535 -1.84 17.42 -2.91
N ALA A 536 -0.67 17.88 -2.56
CA ALA A 536 -0.23 19.25 -2.74
C ALA A 536 1.03 19.28 -3.61
N ASN A 537 1.32 20.43 -4.23
CA ASN A 537 2.44 20.56 -5.17
C ASN A 537 3.81 20.70 -4.48
N ASP A 538 3.82 20.87 -3.17
CA ASP A 538 5.01 21.08 -2.33
C ASP A 538 5.36 19.87 -1.47
N LEU A 539 4.74 18.72 -1.75
CA LEU A 539 5.03 17.46 -1.07
C LEU A 539 6.28 16.81 -1.69
N TYR A 540 7.46 17.24 -1.30
CA TYR A 540 8.73 16.65 -1.72
C TYR A 540 9.73 16.64 -0.58
N TYR A 541 10.65 15.66 -0.63
CA TYR A 541 11.77 15.53 0.30
C TYR A 541 13.04 16.00 -0.39
N GLN A 542 13.83 16.86 0.28
CA GLN A 542 15.14 17.27 -0.22
C GLN A 542 16.21 16.92 0.80
N TYR A 543 17.29 16.32 0.33
CA TYR A 543 18.35 15.82 1.20
C TYR A 543 19.67 15.63 0.43
N ARG A 544 20.74 15.35 1.17
CA ARG A 544 22.04 14.92 0.65
C ARG A 544 22.52 13.68 1.36
N ILE A 545 23.26 12.84 0.65
CA ILE A 545 23.96 11.70 1.22
C ILE A 545 25.44 11.88 0.98
N LEU A 546 26.22 11.82 2.05
CA LEU A 546 27.67 11.87 2.05
C LEU A 546 28.21 10.54 2.56
N ALA A 547 29.43 10.20 2.13
CA ALA A 547 30.14 9.01 2.57
C ALA A 547 31.50 9.37 3.15
N SER A 548 31.98 8.53 4.07
CA SER A 548 33.28 8.69 4.71
C SER A 548 33.87 7.32 5.10
N ASP A 549 35.19 7.22 5.07
CA ASP A 549 35.91 6.06 5.55
C ASP A 549 36.35 6.19 7.03
N ASP A 550 36.50 7.41 7.51
CA ASP A 550 37.00 7.74 8.84
C ASP A 550 35.98 8.43 9.78
N GLY A 551 34.84 8.89 9.22
CA GLY A 551 33.81 9.63 9.95
C GLY A 551 34.13 11.15 10.11
N GLU A 552 35.24 11.61 9.57
CA GLU A 552 35.71 13.00 9.67
C GLU A 552 35.71 13.71 8.29
N HIS A 553 36.18 13.03 7.24
CA HIS A 553 36.24 13.54 5.88
C HIS A 553 35.09 12.99 5.03
N TRP A 554 34.23 13.92 4.58
CA TRP A 554 32.96 13.56 3.90
C TRP A 554 32.98 13.90 2.43
N THR A 555 32.54 12.97 1.59
CA THR A 555 32.37 13.14 0.14
C THR A 555 30.90 13.05 -0.21
N LEU A 556 30.40 14.03 -0.98
CA LEU A 556 29.04 14.02 -1.48
C LEU A 556 28.85 12.86 -2.48
N VAL A 557 27.85 12.02 -2.21
CA VAL A 557 27.51 10.84 -3.04
C VAL A 557 26.20 11.09 -3.80
N VAL A 558 25.15 11.55 -3.11
CA VAL A 558 23.85 11.83 -3.67
C VAL A 558 23.42 13.24 -3.30
N ASP A 559 23.05 14.03 -4.30
CA ASP A 559 22.47 15.35 -4.09
C ASP A 559 21.04 15.40 -4.64
N LYS A 560 20.06 15.29 -3.74
CA LYS A 560 18.65 15.49 -4.01
C LYS A 560 18.12 16.83 -3.49
N SER A 561 18.97 17.83 -3.29
CA SER A 561 18.56 19.17 -2.85
C SER A 561 17.70 19.92 -3.88
N GLY A 562 17.61 19.43 -5.11
CA GLY A 562 16.73 19.95 -6.17
C GLY A 562 15.52 19.07 -6.44
N ASN A 563 15.26 18.03 -5.62
CA ASN A 563 14.13 17.14 -5.84
C ASN A 563 12.80 17.89 -5.68
N ASP A 564 11.89 17.69 -6.61
CA ASP A 564 10.52 18.23 -6.60
C ASP A 564 9.45 17.13 -6.67
N ARG A 565 9.84 15.87 -6.45
CA ARG A 565 8.95 14.71 -6.48
C ARG A 565 8.61 14.24 -5.06
N ASP A 566 7.36 13.90 -4.87
CA ASP A 566 6.84 13.30 -3.65
C ASP A 566 7.07 11.79 -3.68
N VAL A 567 8.15 11.31 -3.05
CA VAL A 567 8.53 9.89 -2.98
C VAL A 567 8.95 9.53 -1.54
N PRO A 568 8.00 9.19 -0.67
CA PRO A 568 8.30 8.92 0.74
C PRO A 568 9.10 7.63 0.98
N HIS A 569 9.17 6.73 0.00
CA HIS A 569 10.01 5.52 0.01
C HIS A 569 11.06 5.62 -1.09
N ASP A 570 11.95 6.62 -0.95
CA ASP A 570 12.88 6.99 -2.03
C ASP A 570 13.99 5.95 -2.18
N TYR A 571 13.94 5.22 -3.30
CA TYR A 571 14.93 4.22 -3.67
C TYR A 571 15.98 4.83 -4.60
N ILE A 572 17.25 4.64 -4.25
CA ILE A 572 18.39 5.18 -4.97
C ILE A 572 19.30 4.01 -5.39
N GLU A 573 19.36 3.74 -6.67
CA GLU A 573 20.36 2.84 -7.25
C GLU A 573 21.61 3.67 -7.61
N LEU A 574 22.76 3.25 -7.08
CA LEU A 574 24.03 3.90 -7.40
C LEU A 574 24.57 3.39 -8.76
N ARG A 575 25.04 4.31 -9.60
CA ARG A 575 25.64 3.98 -10.91
C ARG A 575 26.90 3.11 -10.81
N GLU A 576 27.67 3.34 -9.75
CA GLU A 576 28.87 2.58 -9.42
C GLU A 576 28.82 2.17 -7.95
N ALA A 577 29.46 1.04 -7.63
CA ALA A 577 29.62 0.64 -6.24
C ALA A 577 30.38 1.71 -5.44
N LEU A 578 29.84 2.02 -4.26
CA LEU A 578 30.47 2.89 -3.29
C LEU A 578 31.09 2.03 -2.18
N ASN A 579 32.42 2.07 -2.06
CA ASN A 579 33.08 1.45 -0.90
C ASN A 579 33.21 2.51 0.20
N THR A 580 32.58 2.27 1.35
CA THR A 580 32.57 3.21 2.48
C THR A 580 32.24 2.52 3.79
N ARG A 581 32.58 3.15 4.92
CA ARG A 581 32.19 2.73 6.24
C ARG A 581 31.04 3.55 6.82
N TYR A 582 31.04 4.86 6.57
CA TYR A 582 30.06 5.78 7.14
C TYR A 582 29.20 6.38 6.04
N LEU A 583 27.92 6.53 6.33
CA LEU A 583 26.97 7.28 5.51
C LEU A 583 26.35 8.38 6.37
N ARG A 584 26.27 9.58 5.81
CA ARG A 584 25.61 10.72 6.44
C ARG A 584 24.47 11.19 5.55
N LEU A 585 23.26 11.23 6.10
CA LEU A 585 22.07 11.79 5.48
C LEU A 585 21.82 13.18 6.11
N GLU A 586 21.81 14.22 5.29
CA GLU A 586 21.53 15.60 5.69
C GLU A 586 20.17 16.02 5.15
N ASN A 587 19.31 16.54 6.03
CA ASN A 587 18.05 17.14 5.64
C ASN A 587 18.29 18.46 4.89
N VAL A 588 17.45 18.75 3.92
CA VAL A 588 17.37 20.04 3.23
C VAL A 588 15.95 20.59 3.30
N HIS A 589 14.95 19.72 3.12
CA HIS A 589 13.54 20.10 3.19
C HIS A 589 12.66 18.91 3.51
N MET A 590 11.73 19.11 4.45
CA MET A 590 10.64 18.19 4.76
C MET A 590 9.30 18.78 4.33
N PRO A 591 8.41 17.98 3.71
CA PRO A 591 7.13 18.47 3.26
C PRO A 591 6.21 18.87 4.42
N SER A 592 5.32 19.84 4.17
CA SER A 592 4.23 20.23 5.09
C SER A 592 4.68 20.61 6.51
N GLY A 593 5.90 21.12 6.66
CA GLY A 593 6.45 21.52 7.96
C GLY A 593 6.66 20.37 8.96
N GLY A 594 6.68 19.13 8.48
CA GLY A 594 6.94 17.95 9.30
C GLY A 594 8.35 17.91 9.87
N SER A 595 8.56 17.12 10.93
CA SER A 595 9.90 16.84 11.46
C SER A 595 10.69 15.96 10.49
N PHE A 596 12.04 16.07 10.50
CA PHE A 596 12.90 15.13 9.79
C PHE A 596 12.76 13.76 10.44
N CYS A 597 12.13 12.82 9.72
CA CYS A 597 11.61 11.58 10.30
C CYS A 597 11.71 10.44 9.29
N LEU A 598 12.28 9.32 9.71
CA LEU A 598 12.39 8.10 8.92
C LEU A 598 11.94 6.89 9.73
N SER A 599 11.17 5.99 9.10
CA SER A 599 10.93 4.65 9.64
C SER A 599 12.16 3.75 9.46
N GLU A 600 12.94 3.95 8.37
CA GLU A 600 14.12 3.13 8.13
C GLU A 600 15.08 3.81 7.13
N LEU A 601 16.37 3.65 7.36
CA LEU A 601 17.44 3.96 6.40
C LEU A 601 18.09 2.65 5.97
N ARG A 602 17.65 2.10 4.84
CA ARG A 602 18.10 0.81 4.34
C ARG A 602 19.27 0.98 3.36
N VAL A 603 20.30 0.20 3.55
CA VAL A 603 21.52 0.20 2.72
C VAL A 603 21.74 -1.19 2.18
N PHE A 604 21.90 -1.31 0.87
CA PHE A 604 22.04 -2.58 0.18
C PHE A 604 23.35 -2.70 -0.57
N GLY A 605 23.92 -3.91 -0.56
CA GLY A 605 25.19 -4.20 -1.21
C GLY A 605 25.83 -5.49 -0.72
N ARG A 606 27.14 -5.47 -0.46
CA ARG A 606 27.88 -6.64 0.04
C ARG A 606 28.99 -6.25 1.01
N ALA A 607 29.16 -7.08 2.04
CA ALA A 607 30.36 -7.11 2.86
C ALA A 607 31.39 -8.07 2.26
N GLN A 608 32.67 -7.81 2.52
CA GLN A 608 33.75 -8.77 2.26
C GLN A 608 33.73 -9.87 3.33
N GLY A 609 33.99 -11.11 2.94
CA GLY A 609 34.06 -12.23 3.88
C GLY A 609 33.48 -13.53 3.33
N GLU A 610 33.49 -14.55 4.17
CA GLU A 610 32.90 -15.85 3.85
C GLU A 610 31.36 -15.78 3.93
N LEU A 611 30.70 -16.62 3.13
CA LEU A 611 29.27 -16.82 3.22
C LEU A 611 28.88 -17.46 4.55
N PRO A 612 27.66 -17.18 5.07
CA PRO A 612 27.20 -17.82 6.29
C PRO A 612 27.08 -19.34 6.11
N LEU A 613 27.32 -20.06 7.19
CA LEU A 613 27.19 -21.52 7.20
C LEU A 613 25.72 -21.94 7.07
N SER A 614 25.50 -23.17 6.60
CA SER A 614 24.15 -23.75 6.55
C SER A 614 23.52 -23.81 7.94
N VAL A 615 22.22 -23.52 8.00
CA VAL A 615 21.44 -23.58 9.24
C VAL A 615 21.40 -25.03 9.76
N THR A 616 21.61 -25.20 11.06
CA THR A 616 21.56 -26.50 11.73
C THR A 616 20.41 -26.60 12.72
N HIS A 617 20.05 -27.81 13.15
CA HIS A 617 18.95 -28.09 14.08
C HIS A 617 17.60 -27.49 13.66
N PHE A 618 17.42 -27.36 12.35
CA PHE A 618 16.14 -26.89 11.80
C PHE A 618 15.04 -27.92 12.08
N LYS A 619 13.99 -27.48 12.80
CA LYS A 619 12.87 -28.32 13.25
C LYS A 619 11.57 -27.60 12.99
N VAL A 620 10.58 -28.34 12.49
CA VAL A 620 9.21 -27.89 12.34
C VAL A 620 8.32 -28.93 13.02
N LYS A 621 7.44 -28.47 13.89
CA LYS A 621 6.50 -29.33 14.62
C LYS A 621 5.09 -28.79 14.42
N ARG A 622 4.25 -29.55 13.72
CA ARG A 622 2.84 -29.25 13.55
C ARG A 622 2.08 -29.48 14.86
N ASP A 623 1.15 -28.60 15.19
CA ASP A 623 0.29 -28.76 16.36
C ASP A 623 -0.70 -29.92 16.14
N LYS A 624 -0.88 -30.75 17.16
CA LYS A 624 -1.76 -31.92 17.09
C LYS A 624 -3.22 -31.59 17.32
N HIS A 625 -3.51 -30.47 17.98
CA HIS A 625 -4.87 -30.02 18.30
C HIS A 625 -5.43 -29.09 17.23
N ASP A 626 -4.58 -28.20 16.69
CA ASP A 626 -4.92 -27.36 15.56
C ASP A 626 -3.86 -27.51 14.46
N PRO A 627 -4.08 -28.39 13.47
CA PRO A 627 -3.11 -28.66 12.42
C PRO A 627 -2.87 -27.50 11.46
N ARG A 628 -3.54 -26.36 11.65
CA ARG A 628 -3.23 -25.11 10.95
C ARG A 628 -1.99 -24.43 11.51
N ASN A 629 -1.52 -24.83 12.68
CA ASN A 629 -0.39 -24.25 13.42
C ASN A 629 0.84 -25.13 13.34
N ALA A 630 2.02 -24.50 13.31
CA ALA A 630 3.33 -25.16 13.42
C ALA A 630 4.33 -24.26 14.16
N SER A 631 5.12 -24.86 15.05
CA SER A 631 6.27 -24.19 15.67
C SER A 631 7.52 -24.55 14.90
N ILE A 632 8.33 -23.54 14.55
CA ILE A 632 9.55 -23.64 13.77
C ILE A 632 10.71 -23.14 14.64
N SER A 633 11.85 -23.87 14.66
CA SER A 633 13.03 -23.46 15.40
C SER A 633 14.31 -23.96 14.74
N TRP A 634 15.41 -23.25 14.96
CA TRP A 634 16.74 -23.57 14.40
C TRP A 634 17.86 -23.05 15.29
N SER A 635 19.10 -23.44 14.98
CA SER A 635 20.26 -22.87 15.66
C SER A 635 20.71 -21.58 14.99
N GLU A 636 21.13 -20.62 15.80
CA GLU A 636 21.74 -19.38 15.34
C GLU A 636 22.96 -19.68 14.45
N VAL A 637 23.13 -18.88 13.39
CA VAL A 637 24.27 -18.88 12.50
C VAL A 637 25.09 -17.62 12.73
N ASN A 638 26.36 -17.77 13.05
CA ASN A 638 27.22 -16.63 13.32
C ASN A 638 27.29 -15.66 12.13
N GLY A 639 27.09 -14.38 12.41
CA GLY A 639 27.06 -13.32 11.40
C GLY A 639 25.77 -13.20 10.59
N ALA A 640 24.79 -14.08 10.80
CA ALA A 640 23.47 -13.92 10.22
C ALA A 640 22.68 -12.84 10.96
N TYR A 641 22.01 -11.96 10.19
CA TYR A 641 21.06 -10.99 10.74
C TYR A 641 19.60 -11.48 10.62
N GLY A 642 19.37 -12.50 9.80
CA GLY A 642 18.02 -13.02 9.57
C GLY A 642 18.03 -14.36 8.84
N TYR A 643 16.84 -14.87 8.60
CA TYR A 643 16.61 -16.17 7.98
C TYR A 643 15.40 -16.09 7.04
N ASN A 644 15.47 -16.79 5.89
CA ASN A 644 14.32 -17.07 5.06
C ASN A 644 13.88 -18.52 5.27
N ILE A 645 12.64 -18.68 5.69
CA ILE A 645 11.98 -19.98 5.84
C ILE A 645 11.09 -20.18 4.63
N TYR A 646 11.46 -21.09 3.76
CA TYR A 646 10.66 -21.48 2.60
C TYR A 646 9.76 -22.65 2.95
N PHE A 647 8.52 -22.60 2.46
CA PHE A 647 7.60 -23.71 2.64
C PHE A 647 6.61 -23.84 1.49
N GLY A 648 6.02 -25.03 1.37
CA GLY A 648 5.03 -25.33 0.35
C GLY A 648 4.55 -26.77 0.46
N THR A 649 3.68 -27.19 -0.46
CA THR A 649 2.98 -28.47 -0.39
C THR A 649 3.65 -29.59 -1.18
N ALA A 650 4.84 -29.33 -1.73
CA ALA A 650 5.72 -30.32 -2.34
C ALA A 650 7.20 -29.89 -2.17
N PRO A 651 8.16 -30.83 -2.18
CA PRO A 651 9.57 -30.50 -1.92
C PRO A 651 10.22 -29.62 -3.01
N ASP A 652 9.66 -29.61 -4.21
CA ASP A 652 10.04 -28.79 -5.35
C ASP A 652 9.10 -27.56 -5.57
N LYS A 653 8.17 -27.31 -4.65
CA LYS A 653 7.19 -26.22 -4.70
C LYS A 653 7.14 -25.47 -3.36
N LEU A 654 8.29 -24.92 -2.96
CA LEU A 654 8.44 -24.10 -1.76
C LEU A 654 8.15 -22.62 -2.11
N TYR A 655 6.92 -22.33 -2.51
CA TYR A 655 6.56 -21.03 -3.08
C TYR A 655 6.33 -19.92 -2.03
N HIS A 656 6.20 -20.29 -0.76
CA HIS A 656 6.00 -19.33 0.32
C HIS A 656 7.33 -19.04 1.02
N CYS A 657 7.51 -17.81 1.47
CA CYS A 657 8.67 -17.41 2.24
C CYS A 657 8.26 -16.55 3.45
N ILE A 658 8.87 -16.85 4.59
CA ILE A 658 8.80 -16.04 5.80
C ILE A 658 10.20 -15.56 6.13
N THR A 659 10.42 -14.24 6.12
CA THR A 659 11.68 -13.64 6.57
C THR A 659 11.59 -13.33 8.06
N VAL A 660 12.57 -13.82 8.84
CA VAL A 660 12.67 -13.61 10.29
C VAL A 660 13.99 -12.93 10.59
N ASN A 661 13.95 -11.72 11.16
CA ASN A 661 15.15 -10.97 11.55
C ASN A 661 15.35 -11.07 13.06
N GLY A 662 16.58 -11.32 13.50
CA GLY A 662 16.98 -11.28 14.91
C GLY A 662 16.50 -12.44 15.81
N ASP A 663 15.71 -13.37 15.29
CA ASP A 663 15.16 -14.51 16.04
C ASP A 663 15.58 -15.85 15.43
N THR A 664 15.42 -16.93 16.22
CA THR A 664 15.69 -18.33 15.82
C THR A 664 14.48 -19.24 15.99
N CYS A 665 13.30 -18.67 16.04
CA CYS A 665 12.02 -19.40 16.08
C CYS A 665 10.91 -18.60 15.39
N TYR A 666 9.87 -19.30 14.96
CA TYR A 666 8.67 -18.70 14.38
C TYR A 666 7.44 -19.60 14.61
N ASP A 667 6.31 -18.99 14.97
CA ASP A 667 5.01 -19.67 15.06
C ASP A 667 4.19 -19.40 13.80
N LEU A 668 4.11 -20.37 12.92
CA LEU A 668 3.30 -20.33 11.70
C LEU A 668 1.89 -20.85 11.98
N ARG A 669 0.88 -20.08 11.58
CA ARG A 669 -0.55 -20.44 11.83
C ARG A 669 -1.39 -20.45 10.55
N GLY A 670 -0.73 -20.44 9.40
CA GLY A 670 -1.36 -20.33 8.08
C GLY A 670 -1.43 -21.64 7.28
N LEU A 671 -1.30 -22.82 7.90
CA LEU A 671 -1.31 -24.10 7.18
C LEU A 671 -2.73 -24.60 6.88
N ASP A 672 -2.88 -25.36 5.80
CA ASP A 672 -4.12 -26.02 5.43
C ASP A 672 -4.29 -27.36 6.17
N VAL A 673 -5.50 -27.63 6.66
CA VAL A 673 -5.85 -28.91 7.28
C VAL A 673 -5.77 -30.04 6.26
N GLY A 674 -5.13 -31.14 6.64
CA GLY A 674 -5.03 -32.35 5.81
C GLY A 674 -4.07 -32.22 4.62
N THR A 675 -3.19 -31.21 4.64
CA THR A 675 -2.16 -30.99 3.63
C THR A 675 -0.78 -31.22 4.23
N ASP A 676 0.05 -32.02 3.58
CA ASP A 676 1.45 -32.20 3.93
C ASP A 676 2.25 -30.99 3.47
N TYR A 677 3.18 -30.52 4.30
CA TYR A 677 4.06 -29.40 3.97
C TYR A 677 5.54 -29.80 4.02
N TYR A 678 6.32 -29.07 3.26
CA TYR A 678 7.77 -29.17 3.18
C TYR A 678 8.38 -27.82 3.52
N PHE A 679 9.45 -27.84 4.31
CA PHE A 679 10.11 -26.62 4.80
C PHE A 679 11.62 -26.69 4.54
N ALA A 680 12.20 -25.58 4.14
CA ALA A 680 13.64 -25.38 4.05
C ALA A 680 14.00 -24.00 4.58
N ILE A 681 15.25 -23.79 4.98
CA ILE A 681 15.72 -22.54 5.58
C ILE A 681 17.09 -22.16 5.06
N GLU A 682 17.34 -20.87 4.90
CA GLU A 682 18.66 -20.28 4.66
C GLU A 682 18.93 -19.13 5.65
N ALA A 683 20.19 -18.89 5.96
CA ALA A 683 20.63 -17.75 6.76
C ALA A 683 21.03 -16.57 5.85
N LEU A 684 20.73 -15.36 6.30
CA LEU A 684 21.00 -14.08 5.62
C LEU A 684 22.09 -13.33 6.38
N ALA A 685 23.17 -12.97 5.68
CA ALA A 685 24.25 -12.17 6.22
C ALA A 685 24.64 -11.05 5.24
N GLU A 686 25.39 -10.05 5.68
CA GLU A 686 25.88 -8.97 4.82
C GLU A 686 26.80 -9.49 3.69
N THR A 687 27.42 -10.63 3.88
CA THR A 687 28.29 -11.29 2.89
C THR A 687 27.53 -12.08 1.85
N GLY A 688 26.26 -12.43 2.11
CA GLY A 688 25.42 -13.22 1.22
C GLY A 688 24.47 -14.15 1.95
N ARG A 689 24.03 -15.21 1.27
CA ARG A 689 23.12 -16.24 1.79
C ARG A 689 23.85 -17.54 2.06
N SER A 690 23.40 -18.28 3.07
CA SER A 690 23.86 -19.65 3.25
C SER A 690 23.29 -20.57 2.15
N PRO A 691 23.86 -21.76 1.96
CA PRO A 691 23.15 -22.81 1.23
C PRO A 691 21.78 -23.08 1.85
N LEU A 692 20.76 -23.26 1.00
CA LEU A 692 19.42 -23.67 1.45
C LEU A 692 19.49 -25.08 2.06
N SER A 693 18.85 -25.29 3.19
CA SER A 693 18.78 -26.60 3.83
C SER A 693 18.00 -27.61 2.96
N LYS A 694 18.19 -28.89 3.20
CA LYS A 694 17.31 -29.91 2.62
C LYS A 694 15.88 -29.68 3.15
N ALA A 695 14.88 -29.88 2.27
CA ALA A 695 13.49 -29.80 2.66
C ALA A 695 13.14 -30.93 3.65
N ILE A 696 12.46 -30.56 4.74
CA ILE A 696 11.91 -31.49 5.73
C ILE A 696 10.39 -31.57 5.55
N SER A 697 9.83 -32.77 5.63
CA SER A 697 8.37 -33.00 5.51
C SER A 697 7.69 -32.92 6.87
N VAL A 698 6.53 -32.28 6.91
CA VAL A 698 5.66 -32.16 8.10
C VAL A 698 4.22 -32.50 7.73
N LYS A 699 3.67 -33.50 8.43
CA LYS A 699 2.32 -34.01 8.18
C LYS A 699 1.29 -33.38 9.10
#